data_f90eacc353a2729a86bb9841c9f70ade
#
_entry.id   f90eacc353a2729a86bb9841c9f70ade
#
_cell.length_a   1.000
_cell.length_b   1.000
_cell.length_c   1.000
_cell.angle_alpha   90.00
_cell.angle_beta   90.00
_cell.angle_gamma   90.00
#
_symmetry.space_group_name_H-M   'P 1'
#
loop_
_entity.id
_entity.type
_entity.pdbx_description
1 polymer ?
#
loop_
_entity_poly.entity_id
_entity_poly.type
_entity_poly.pdbx_seq_one_letter_code
_entity_poly.pdbx_strand_id
1 'polypeptide(L)'
;MATNDKPTGKGLAARAAALNAESKTKTAAKKAAASKPAAPKTAAAPETPAAPKTAAAPKTPAAPKSPAAKAPAKAAAKATAAKAPAKSAPAKTTVTKTAASKTAAAKTTAAKVTAAKAPAKPASKTEPVKAAVPKTASVKEAPVKTAAVTKTTAPKSSSKAPASPAVYDEDSIQHLEGLEHIRLRPGMYIGSLGDGSNENDGIYILLKEGIDNSVDEFSQGFGKRIDVEIKEGHVRIRDYGRGIPLGKLEDCVSNVNTGAKYNNNVFKQAIGMNGVGIKATNALSSYFRAASIRDGKMAVVEFKKGEKISGKLGAAKEGQQNGTYLEFIPDEELFGKYEFNMEYVEKRLWNYAYLNPGLLIKCNGKDYISEKGIEDLLVNEMGGEGKSLYKLFNYKGENLQFVLTHTPSLDKFVYSFVNGQSTDDGGTHVTSFLDGFTKGVNSFFKKEYDEKDVTSGLLCALKIGIDNPMFTSQTKNKLGNVEIRGPIIKEVQLAVDDWLRHNPDVAGALEEKIIKNQKARNEINSVTEKQIREAEKSVMLKIKKLKDCRYHLQDGEKGANSMIFITEGDSASGSMVGSRDVSYQAIFSLRGKPENMYGRKKSALFENEELKNLTFSLGVQKDIEGLRYDKIIIATDADNDGYHIRNLVMTYLLLYFEELILTGHVYILETPLFRVRNKQKTVYCYSEASRDKELANMRGAEVTRFKGLGEINPSEFGQFIFPRKEGESEDKGMHLTPVTIQSLKNVPEVLEFYMGKNTPERRDFIVHHLASEIDA
;
A
#
# COMPACT_ATOMS: atom_id res chain seq x y z
N MET A 1 32.62 -6.19 -15.86
CA MET A 1 32.92 -6.55 -14.47
C MET A 1 32.57 -5.35 -13.62
N ALA A 2 31.37 -5.32 -13.12
CA ALA A 2 30.94 -4.33 -12.14
C ALA A 2 30.69 -5.11 -10.84
N THR A 3 31.52 -4.82 -9.86
CA THR A 3 31.38 -5.37 -8.51
C THR A 3 30.18 -4.69 -7.86
N ASN A 4 29.09 -5.43 -7.73
CA ASN A 4 27.98 -5.06 -6.86
C ASN A 4 28.43 -5.27 -5.42
N ASP A 5 28.84 -4.22 -4.74
CA ASP A 5 28.89 -4.21 -3.28
C ASP A 5 27.46 -4.20 -2.73
N LYS A 6 26.98 -5.37 -2.38
CA LYS A 6 25.82 -5.51 -1.49
C LYS A 6 26.22 -4.95 -0.11
N PRO A 7 25.40 -4.12 0.52
CA PRO A 7 25.65 -3.67 1.89
C PRO A 7 25.68 -4.89 2.80
N THR A 8 26.79 -5.08 3.47
CA THR A 8 27.03 -6.15 4.44
C THR A 8 25.98 -6.10 5.54
N GLY A 9 25.38 -7.25 5.87
CA GLY A 9 24.28 -7.41 6.85
C GLY A 9 24.53 -6.88 8.26
N LYS A 10 25.75 -6.44 8.58
CA LYS A 10 26.09 -5.78 9.85
C LYS A 10 25.39 -4.44 10.07
N GLY A 11 25.06 -3.70 9.01
CA GLY A 11 24.34 -2.42 9.13
C GLY A 11 22.86 -2.59 9.47
N LEU A 12 22.23 -3.64 8.97
CA LEU A 12 20.80 -3.90 9.19
C LEU A 12 20.55 -4.53 10.56
N ALA A 13 21.40 -5.46 10.99
CA ALA A 13 21.31 -6.05 12.33
C ALA A 13 21.59 -5.02 13.45
N ALA A 14 22.56 -4.11 13.25
CA ALA A 14 22.83 -3.03 14.18
C ALA A 14 21.70 -1.99 14.24
N ARG A 15 21.01 -1.74 13.13
CA ARG A 15 19.87 -0.82 13.07
C ARG A 15 18.61 -1.41 13.68
N ALA A 16 18.39 -2.72 13.51
CA ALA A 16 17.29 -3.44 14.18
C ALA A 16 17.53 -3.55 15.70
N ALA A 17 18.79 -3.78 16.13
CA ALA A 17 19.15 -3.76 17.54
C ALA A 17 19.02 -2.37 18.18
N ALA A 18 19.34 -1.30 17.45
CA ALA A 18 19.16 0.08 17.89
C ALA A 18 17.68 0.46 18.04
N LEU A 19 16.84 0.08 17.09
CA LEU A 19 15.39 0.30 17.15
C LEU A 19 14.72 -0.49 18.29
N ASN A 20 15.19 -1.69 18.55
CA ASN A 20 14.72 -2.50 19.70
C ASN A 20 15.24 -1.95 21.05
N ALA A 21 16.42 -1.37 21.09
CA ALA A 21 16.94 -0.69 22.28
C ALA A 21 16.19 0.63 22.57
N GLU A 22 15.83 1.40 21.55
CA GLU A 22 15.00 2.61 21.70
C GLU A 22 13.56 2.29 22.12
N SER A 23 12.98 1.20 21.64
CA SER A 23 11.67 0.71 22.07
C SER A 23 11.66 0.29 23.53
N LYS A 24 12.70 -0.46 23.96
CA LYS A 24 12.84 -0.87 25.39
C LYS A 24 13.11 0.31 26.32
N THR A 25 13.86 1.32 25.88
CA THR A 25 14.10 2.55 26.69
C THR A 25 12.83 3.41 26.80
N LYS A 26 12.01 3.50 25.76
CA LYS A 26 10.72 4.21 25.83
C LYS A 26 9.71 3.50 26.74
N THR A 27 9.72 2.17 26.78
CA THR A 27 8.85 1.40 27.68
C THR A 27 9.32 1.48 29.15
N ALA A 28 10.63 1.50 29.39
CA ALA A 28 11.21 1.70 30.72
C ALA A 28 10.98 3.14 31.25
N ALA A 29 11.07 4.15 30.39
CA ALA A 29 10.79 5.54 30.74
C ALA A 29 9.31 5.76 31.09
N LYS A 30 8.40 5.02 30.45
CA LYS A 30 6.95 5.11 30.75
C LYS A 30 6.58 4.41 32.07
N LYS A 31 7.36 3.43 32.52
CA LYS A 31 7.19 2.74 33.79
C LYS A 31 7.84 3.50 34.98
N ALA A 32 8.89 4.29 34.70
CA ALA A 32 9.57 5.11 35.71
C ALA A 32 8.86 6.44 36.04
N ALA A 33 7.93 6.89 35.20
CA ALA A 33 7.14 8.11 35.42
C ALA A 33 5.97 7.95 36.41
N ALA A 34 5.71 6.73 36.91
CA ALA A 34 4.59 6.45 37.81
C ALA A 34 4.95 6.38 39.30
N SER A 35 6.21 6.65 39.70
CA SER A 35 6.61 6.65 41.10
C SER A 35 7.52 7.87 41.41
N LYS A 36 6.95 8.95 41.95
CA LYS A 36 7.71 10.04 42.55
C LYS A 36 7.62 9.96 44.05
N PRO A 37 8.70 9.96 44.83
CA PRO A 37 8.71 10.33 46.22
C PRO A 37 8.98 11.83 46.40
N ALA A 38 8.47 12.36 47.53
CA ALA A 38 8.46 13.73 47.91
C ALA A 38 9.87 14.33 48.15
N ALA A 39 10.05 15.61 47.84
CA ALA A 39 11.25 16.39 48.08
C ALA A 39 11.14 17.25 49.36
N PRO A 40 12.27 17.55 50.06
CA PRO A 40 12.26 18.32 51.30
C PRO A 40 12.38 19.83 51.06
N LYS A 41 11.94 20.59 52.10
CA LYS A 41 11.85 22.04 52.24
C LYS A 41 13.22 22.75 52.43
N THR A 42 13.36 23.99 51.91
CA THR A 42 14.00 25.15 52.59
C THR A 42 13.54 26.41 51.84
N ALA A 43 12.86 27.33 52.53
CA ALA A 43 13.19 28.59 53.16
C ALA A 43 13.54 29.74 52.17
N ALA A 44 12.99 30.91 52.12
CA ALA A 44 12.48 31.92 53.07
C ALA A 44 11.73 33.06 52.32
N ALA A 45 10.89 33.75 53.04
CA ALA A 45 10.01 34.87 52.72
C ALA A 45 10.76 36.21 52.41
N PRO A 46 10.13 37.44 52.19
CA PRO A 46 8.97 37.94 52.95
C PRO A 46 7.89 38.80 52.21
N GLU A 47 6.83 38.98 52.91
CA GLU A 47 5.97 40.10 53.28
C GLU A 47 4.72 40.50 52.46
N THR A 48 3.67 40.45 53.22
CA THR A 48 2.25 40.85 53.18
C THR A 48 2.01 42.38 52.96
N PRO A 49 0.73 42.94 52.81
CA PRO A 49 -0.32 42.76 53.83
C PRO A 49 -1.81 42.63 53.37
N ALA A 50 -2.57 42.05 54.29
CA ALA A 50 -3.85 42.40 54.92
C ALA A 50 -5.22 42.13 54.24
N ALA A 51 -6.00 41.40 55.05
CA ALA A 51 -7.43 41.07 54.92
C ALA A 51 -8.37 42.19 55.32
N PRO A 52 -9.73 42.07 55.32
CA PRO A 52 -10.42 41.42 56.43
C PRO A 52 -11.70 40.55 56.10
N LYS A 53 -11.92 39.51 56.91
CA LYS A 53 -13.06 39.01 57.72
C LYS A 53 -14.49 39.36 57.25
N THR A 54 -15.48 38.46 57.25
CA THR A 54 -16.17 37.60 58.23
C THR A 54 -17.30 36.87 57.43
N ALA A 55 -17.98 35.79 57.76
CA ALA A 55 -18.32 35.07 58.97
C ALA A 55 -18.97 33.69 58.59
N ALA A 56 -18.74 32.73 59.49
CA ALA A 56 -19.61 31.69 60.03
C ALA A 56 -20.45 30.72 59.18
N ALA A 57 -20.13 29.46 59.37
CA ALA A 57 -20.96 28.28 59.12
C ALA A 57 -22.12 28.11 60.12
N PRO A 58 -23.10 27.27 59.81
CA PRO A 58 -23.33 26.15 60.73
C PRO A 58 -23.64 24.78 60.08
N LYS A 59 -23.02 23.80 60.62
CA LYS A 59 -23.35 22.43 61.08
C LYS A 59 -24.43 21.61 60.39
N THR A 60 -23.97 20.45 59.90
CA THR A 60 -24.67 19.19 59.65
C THR A 60 -25.53 18.70 60.81
N PRO A 61 -26.54 17.87 60.57
CA PRO A 61 -26.69 16.66 61.35
C PRO A 61 -26.76 15.34 60.54
N ALA A 62 -26.46 14.28 61.28
CA ALA A 62 -26.06 12.95 60.96
C ALA A 62 -27.18 12.04 60.38
N ALA A 63 -26.72 10.98 59.72
CA ALA A 63 -27.47 9.83 59.28
C ALA A 63 -28.02 8.98 60.45
N PRO A 64 -29.05 8.18 60.22
CA PRO A 64 -29.25 6.99 60.98
C PRO A 64 -29.07 5.71 60.18
N LYS A 65 -28.54 4.73 60.91
CA LYS A 65 -28.06 3.39 60.56
C LYS A 65 -29.20 2.44 60.17
N SER A 66 -28.85 1.49 59.32
CA SER A 66 -29.53 0.22 59.06
C SER A 66 -29.76 -0.61 60.34
N PRO A 67 -30.70 -1.55 60.30
CA PRO A 67 -30.36 -2.88 60.87
C PRO A 67 -30.50 -4.01 59.83
N ALA A 68 -29.58 -4.92 60.05
CA ALA A 68 -29.44 -6.21 59.36
C ALA A 68 -30.36 -7.30 59.95
N ALA A 69 -30.50 -8.32 59.13
CA ALA A 69 -30.58 -9.75 59.47
C ALA A 69 -31.96 -10.40 59.62
N LYS A 70 -32.12 -11.43 58.87
CA LYS A 70 -32.17 -12.89 59.20
C LYS A 70 -33.14 -13.64 58.29
N ALA A 71 -32.61 -14.61 57.59
CA ALA A 71 -33.40 -15.76 57.12
C ALA A 71 -33.88 -16.60 58.30
N PRO A 72 -35.00 -17.29 58.15
CA PRO A 72 -34.87 -18.75 58.17
C PRO A 72 -35.85 -19.51 57.22
N ALA A 73 -35.31 -20.61 56.69
CA ALA A 73 -35.75 -22.01 56.63
C ALA A 73 -37.25 -22.37 56.45
N LYS A 74 -37.41 -23.18 55.41
CA LYS A 74 -38.27 -24.37 55.23
C LYS A 74 -39.57 -24.49 56.05
N ALA A 75 -40.67 -24.66 55.30
CA ALA A 75 -41.67 -25.71 55.59
C ALA A 75 -42.43 -26.08 54.32
N ALA A 76 -42.61 -27.37 54.17
CA ALA A 76 -43.35 -28.04 53.11
C ALA A 76 -44.84 -28.10 53.48
N ALA A 77 -45.71 -28.21 52.51
CA ALA A 77 -46.73 -29.24 52.35
C ALA A 77 -47.96 -28.84 51.55
N LYS A 78 -48.25 -29.72 50.62
CA LYS A 78 -49.53 -30.28 50.18
C LYS A 78 -50.51 -29.40 49.38
N ALA A 79 -50.54 -29.67 48.12
CA ALA A 79 -51.47 -30.59 47.41
C ALA A 79 -52.94 -30.22 47.48
N THR A 80 -53.50 -29.85 46.34
CA THR A 80 -54.74 -30.49 45.84
C THR A 80 -54.82 -30.38 44.32
N ALA A 81 -55.20 -31.54 43.78
CA ALA A 81 -55.29 -31.82 42.35
C ALA A 81 -56.70 -31.41 41.82
N ALA A 82 -56.75 -31.01 40.53
CA ALA A 82 -57.88 -31.36 39.67
C ALA A 82 -57.46 -31.23 38.20
N LYS A 83 -57.24 -32.34 37.62
CA LYS A 83 -57.89 -32.98 36.47
C LYS A 83 -57.75 -32.30 35.14
N ALA A 84 -56.98 -32.98 34.33
CA ALA A 84 -57.10 -33.01 32.85
C ALA A 84 -58.32 -33.86 32.42
N PRO A 85 -58.72 -33.74 31.14
CA PRO A 85 -58.58 -34.90 30.26
C PRO A 85 -57.94 -34.50 28.91
N ALA A 86 -57.00 -35.25 28.48
CA ALA A 86 -56.96 -36.48 27.68
C ALA A 86 -57.19 -36.25 26.16
N LYS A 87 -56.10 -36.45 25.43
CA LYS A 87 -55.87 -37.25 24.22
C LYS A 87 -56.92 -37.25 23.10
N SER A 88 -56.48 -36.96 21.90
CA SER A 88 -56.56 -37.89 20.75
C SER A 88 -55.60 -37.49 19.61
N ALA A 89 -54.79 -38.41 19.21
CA ALA A 89 -54.20 -38.60 17.90
C ALA A 89 -54.64 -39.99 17.41
N PRO A 90 -54.37 -40.44 16.19
CA PRO A 90 -54.30 -39.84 14.88
C PRO A 90 -55.24 -40.56 13.88
N ALA A 91 -55.52 -40.00 12.70
CA ALA A 91 -56.08 -40.78 11.58
C ALA A 91 -55.35 -40.47 10.27
N LYS A 92 -54.75 -41.51 9.73
CA LYS A 92 -54.35 -41.66 8.31
C LYS A 92 -55.60 -41.87 7.47
N THR A 93 -55.68 -41.25 6.27
CA THR A 93 -56.38 -41.81 5.10
C THR A 93 -55.88 -41.04 3.86
N THR A 94 -55.07 -41.68 3.05
CA THR A 94 -55.34 -42.40 1.81
C THR A 94 -55.86 -41.52 0.67
N VAL A 95 -55.00 -41.41 -0.29
CA VAL A 95 -55.12 -41.24 -1.76
C VAL A 95 -56.50 -41.47 -2.36
N THR A 96 -56.94 -40.55 -3.22
CA THR A 96 -57.67 -40.87 -4.42
C THR A 96 -57.41 -39.85 -5.53
N LYS A 97 -57.05 -40.39 -6.72
CA LYS A 97 -56.97 -39.75 -8.02
C LYS A 97 -58.41 -39.56 -8.59
N THR A 98 -58.67 -38.44 -9.25
CA THR A 98 -59.49 -38.30 -10.44
C THR A 98 -59.27 -36.92 -11.04
N ALA A 99 -58.71 -36.75 -12.14
CA ALA A 99 -59.19 -36.73 -13.53
C ALA A 99 -59.95 -35.49 -13.95
N ALA A 100 -59.30 -34.69 -14.75
CA ALA A 100 -59.69 -33.99 -15.96
C ALA A 100 -60.99 -33.15 -16.02
N SER A 101 -60.82 -31.89 -16.36
CA SER A 101 -61.57 -31.34 -17.51
C SER A 101 -60.92 -30.09 -18.08
N LYS A 102 -60.98 -30.04 -19.40
CA LYS A 102 -60.48 -29.04 -20.34
C LYS A 102 -61.29 -27.74 -20.29
N THR A 103 -60.69 -26.66 -20.68
CA THR A 103 -61.02 -25.65 -21.71
C THR A 103 -60.39 -24.34 -21.29
N ALA A 104 -59.86 -23.42 -22.09
CA ALA A 104 -59.73 -23.22 -23.51
C ALA A 104 -58.66 -22.14 -23.74
N ALA A 105 -58.11 -22.15 -24.92
CA ALA A 105 -57.02 -21.32 -25.44
C ALA A 105 -57.37 -19.82 -25.55
N ALA A 106 -56.33 -19.01 -25.35
CA ALA A 106 -56.17 -17.77 -26.10
C ALA A 106 -54.71 -17.66 -26.58
N LYS A 107 -54.61 -17.64 -27.89
CA LYS A 107 -53.38 -17.45 -28.66
C LYS A 107 -52.89 -16.02 -28.52
N THR A 108 -51.61 -15.81 -28.27
CA THR A 108 -50.93 -14.63 -28.77
C THR A 108 -49.57 -15.05 -29.30
N THR A 109 -49.32 -14.67 -30.51
CA THR A 109 -48.28 -14.96 -31.46
C THR A 109 -46.89 -14.60 -30.95
N ALA A 110 -45.97 -15.57 -30.93
CA ALA A 110 -44.53 -15.38 -30.82
C ALA A 110 -43.96 -15.18 -32.23
N ALA A 111 -43.30 -14.05 -32.43
CA ALA A 111 -42.55 -13.79 -33.64
C ALA A 111 -41.19 -14.55 -33.56
N LYS A 112 -41.01 -15.37 -34.57
CA LYS A 112 -39.85 -16.19 -34.85
C LYS A 112 -38.77 -15.29 -35.47
N VAL A 113 -37.68 -15.05 -34.77
CA VAL A 113 -36.45 -14.48 -35.38
C VAL A 113 -35.57 -15.65 -35.80
N THR A 114 -35.39 -15.76 -37.11
CA THR A 114 -34.57 -16.76 -37.80
C THR A 114 -33.10 -16.48 -37.57
N ALA A 115 -32.40 -17.50 -37.09
CA ALA A 115 -30.93 -17.54 -37.05
C ALA A 115 -30.39 -17.72 -38.47
N ALA A 116 -29.55 -16.82 -38.92
CA ALA A 116 -28.79 -16.91 -40.16
C ALA A 116 -27.57 -17.82 -39.95
N LYS A 117 -27.50 -18.83 -40.78
CA LYS A 117 -26.43 -19.82 -40.92
C LYS A 117 -25.17 -19.15 -41.49
N ALA A 118 -24.01 -19.36 -40.90
CA ALA A 118 -22.69 -19.06 -41.46
C ALA A 118 -22.38 -20.05 -42.62
N PRO A 119 -21.71 -19.59 -43.69
CA PRO A 119 -21.32 -20.48 -44.77
C PRO A 119 -20.02 -21.22 -44.47
N ALA A 120 -19.99 -22.48 -44.93
CA ALA A 120 -18.91 -23.43 -44.78
C ALA A 120 -17.69 -23.08 -45.64
N LYS A 121 -16.50 -23.39 -45.13
CA LYS A 121 -15.21 -23.49 -45.84
C LYS A 121 -15.25 -24.52 -46.95
N PRO A 122 -14.60 -24.28 -48.10
CA PRO A 122 -14.14 -25.37 -48.93
C PRO A 122 -12.74 -25.82 -48.53
N ALA A 123 -12.58 -27.13 -48.40
CA ALA A 123 -11.30 -27.79 -48.25
C ALA A 123 -10.61 -27.88 -49.63
N SER A 124 -9.33 -27.47 -49.70
CA SER A 124 -8.44 -27.88 -50.78
C SER A 124 -7.17 -28.50 -50.18
N LYS A 125 -6.96 -29.74 -50.53
CA LYS A 125 -5.71 -30.49 -50.37
C LYS A 125 -4.68 -29.89 -51.30
N THR A 126 -3.46 -29.67 -50.84
CA THR A 126 -2.26 -29.75 -51.69
C THR A 126 -1.07 -30.18 -50.81
N GLU A 127 -0.42 -31.19 -51.35
CA GLU A 127 0.81 -31.81 -50.83
C GLU A 127 2.05 -30.89 -51.02
N PRO A 128 3.20 -31.24 -50.41
CA PRO A 128 4.36 -30.38 -50.26
C PRO A 128 5.25 -30.35 -51.50
N VAL A 129 5.69 -29.15 -51.89
CA VAL A 129 6.75 -29.00 -52.91
C VAL A 129 8.04 -28.56 -52.23
N LYS A 130 9.08 -29.34 -52.58
CA LYS A 130 10.47 -29.21 -52.17
C LYS A 130 11.12 -27.91 -52.64
N ALA A 131 12.10 -27.51 -51.86
CA ALA A 131 13.08 -26.46 -52.02
C ALA A 131 13.70 -26.32 -53.43
N ALA A 132 13.98 -25.07 -53.80
CA ALA A 132 15.08 -24.76 -54.73
C ALA A 132 15.66 -23.38 -54.34
N VAL A 133 16.95 -23.41 -54.04
CA VAL A 133 17.85 -22.27 -53.84
C VAL A 133 18.23 -21.69 -55.21
N PRO A 134 18.26 -20.39 -55.45
CA PRO A 134 19.04 -19.86 -56.56
C PRO A 134 20.35 -19.26 -56.09
N LYS A 135 21.38 -19.65 -56.77
CA LYS A 135 22.78 -19.24 -56.71
C LYS A 135 22.99 -17.78 -57.14
N THR A 136 23.93 -17.18 -56.48
CA THR A 136 24.78 -16.02 -56.82
C THR A 136 24.93 -15.67 -58.30
N ALA A 137 24.80 -14.39 -58.61
CA ALA A 137 25.41 -13.77 -59.79
C ALA A 137 26.14 -12.47 -59.39
N SER A 138 27.43 -12.52 -59.62
CA SER A 138 28.42 -11.44 -59.50
C SER A 138 28.20 -10.38 -60.59
N VAL A 139 28.29 -9.12 -60.27
CA VAL A 139 28.50 -8.06 -61.24
C VAL A 139 29.66 -7.15 -60.81
N LYS A 140 30.50 -6.91 -61.80
CA LYS A 140 31.84 -6.30 -61.83
C LYS A 140 31.90 -4.84 -61.43
N GLU A 141 33.07 -4.49 -60.88
CA GLU A 141 33.62 -3.17 -60.68
C GLU A 141 33.70 -2.32 -61.95
N ALA A 142 33.58 -1.01 -61.80
CA ALA A 142 34.28 0.00 -62.59
C ALA A 142 34.49 1.28 -61.79
N PRO A 143 35.55 2.05 -61.99
CA PRO A 143 36.24 2.86 -60.99
C PRO A 143 35.88 4.33 -61.04
N VAL A 144 35.90 5.02 -59.89
CA VAL A 144 35.80 6.49 -59.82
C VAL A 144 36.90 7.09 -58.90
N LYS A 145 37.48 8.11 -59.42
CA LYS A 145 38.64 8.88 -59.13
C LYS A 145 38.74 9.44 -57.68
N THR A 146 39.96 9.34 -57.16
CA THR A 146 40.59 10.05 -56.08
C THR A 146 40.33 11.54 -55.95
N ALA A 147 40.00 11.98 -54.74
CA ALA A 147 40.26 13.34 -54.28
C ALA A 147 40.69 13.29 -52.78
N ALA A 148 41.60 14.15 -52.48
CA ALA A 148 42.62 14.17 -51.44
C ALA A 148 42.20 13.99 -49.97
N VAL A 149 43.06 13.30 -49.26
CA VAL A 149 43.24 13.05 -47.85
C VAL A 149 43.38 14.32 -47.03
N THR A 150 42.58 14.43 -45.96
CA THR A 150 43.04 15.10 -44.75
C THR A 150 42.96 14.07 -43.62
N LYS A 151 44.12 13.79 -43.06
CA LYS A 151 44.33 12.89 -41.92
C LYS A 151 43.69 13.47 -40.65
N THR A 152 42.71 12.78 -40.11
CA THR A 152 42.36 12.92 -38.70
C THR A 152 42.58 11.56 -38.04
N THR A 153 43.45 11.56 -37.07
CA THR A 153 43.89 10.39 -36.30
C THR A 153 42.77 9.82 -35.50
N ALA A 154 42.50 8.52 -35.71
CA ALA A 154 41.62 7.71 -34.83
C ALA A 154 42.31 7.51 -33.50
N PRO A 155 41.61 7.58 -32.37
CA PRO A 155 42.19 7.16 -31.08
C PRO A 155 42.18 5.63 -30.99
N LYS A 156 43.34 5.09 -30.67
CA LYS A 156 43.58 3.69 -30.35
C LYS A 156 42.73 3.26 -29.14
N SER A 157 41.99 2.17 -29.27
CA SER A 157 41.42 1.46 -28.15
C SER A 157 42.56 0.95 -27.25
N SER A 158 42.80 1.61 -26.14
CA SER A 158 43.62 1.09 -25.08
C SER A 158 42.74 0.24 -24.15
N SER A 159 43.03 -1.05 -24.08
CA SER A 159 42.55 -1.93 -23.04
C SER A 159 42.97 -1.36 -21.67
N LYS A 160 42.00 -0.78 -20.94
CA LYS A 160 42.20 -0.34 -19.56
C LYS A 160 42.32 -1.58 -18.66
N ALA A 161 43.48 -1.67 -17.96
CA ALA A 161 43.68 -2.54 -16.81
C ALA A 161 42.58 -2.26 -15.73
N PRO A 162 42.29 -3.22 -14.83
CA PRO A 162 41.28 -3.01 -13.80
C PRO A 162 41.66 -1.82 -12.94
N ALA A 163 40.75 -0.86 -12.82
CA ALA A 163 40.96 0.33 -12.00
C ALA A 163 41.16 -0.10 -10.54
N SER A 164 42.17 0.44 -9.90
CA SER A 164 42.38 0.36 -8.45
C SER A 164 41.11 0.85 -7.74
N PRO A 165 40.76 0.32 -6.56
CA PRO A 165 39.60 0.82 -5.82
C PRO A 165 39.76 2.33 -5.62
N ALA A 166 38.69 3.08 -5.95
CA ALA A 166 38.68 4.52 -5.79
C ALA A 166 39.00 4.87 -4.33
N VAL A 167 40.04 5.68 -4.15
CA VAL A 167 40.43 6.16 -2.81
C VAL A 167 39.36 7.16 -2.37
N TYR A 168 38.77 6.93 -1.20
CA TYR A 168 37.86 7.90 -0.58
C TYR A 168 38.72 8.98 0.12
N ASP A 169 38.91 10.10 -0.57
CA ASP A 169 39.67 11.26 -0.12
C ASP A 169 38.85 12.54 -0.24
N GLU A 170 39.46 13.67 0.11
CA GLU A 170 38.80 14.98 0.08
C GLU A 170 38.31 15.38 -1.32
N ASP A 171 39.00 14.94 -2.38
CA ASP A 171 38.68 15.20 -3.78
C ASP A 171 37.46 14.35 -4.26
N SER A 172 37.12 13.30 -3.52
CA SER A 172 35.95 12.45 -3.80
C SER A 172 34.63 13.07 -3.34
N ILE A 173 34.65 14.17 -2.55
CA ILE A 173 33.48 14.87 -2.03
C ILE A 173 33.02 15.92 -3.04
N GLN A 174 31.84 15.72 -3.62
CA GLN A 174 31.25 16.63 -4.59
C GLN A 174 30.12 17.44 -3.95
N HIS A 175 30.12 18.76 -4.18
CA HIS A 175 28.99 19.62 -3.91
C HIS A 175 28.17 19.82 -5.21
N LEU A 176 26.88 19.46 -5.16
CA LEU A 176 25.96 19.60 -6.30
C LEU A 176 25.00 20.76 -6.02
N GLU A 177 24.88 21.69 -6.95
CA GLU A 177 23.97 22.80 -6.82
C GLU A 177 22.58 22.48 -7.43
N GLY A 178 21.53 22.84 -6.69
CA GLY A 178 20.15 23.00 -7.09
C GLY A 178 19.62 22.04 -8.15
N LEU A 179 19.59 22.47 -9.41
CA LEU A 179 18.98 21.71 -10.51
C LEU A 179 19.80 20.48 -10.91
N GLU A 180 21.11 20.53 -10.76
CA GLU A 180 22.01 19.40 -11.05
C GLU A 180 21.77 18.25 -10.06
N HIS A 181 21.61 18.56 -8.76
CA HIS A 181 21.25 17.55 -7.77
C HIS A 181 19.90 16.88 -8.08
N ILE A 182 18.91 17.66 -8.58
CA ILE A 182 17.60 17.11 -8.97
C ILE A 182 17.76 16.11 -10.11
N ARG A 183 18.58 16.43 -11.13
CA ARG A 183 18.83 15.50 -12.25
C ARG A 183 19.57 14.24 -11.83
N LEU A 184 20.51 14.34 -10.88
CA LEU A 184 21.26 13.19 -10.39
C LEU A 184 20.41 12.28 -9.47
N ARG A 185 19.45 12.86 -8.74
CA ARG A 185 18.63 12.15 -7.76
C ARG A 185 17.12 12.45 -7.94
N PRO A 186 16.53 12.21 -9.12
CA PRO A 186 15.14 12.59 -9.42
C PRO A 186 14.14 11.93 -8.47
N GLY A 187 14.39 10.70 -8.03
CA GLY A 187 13.52 9.96 -7.11
C GLY A 187 13.25 10.65 -5.78
N MET A 188 14.12 11.57 -5.32
CA MET A 188 13.88 12.36 -4.11
C MET A 188 12.81 13.44 -4.30
N TYR A 189 12.52 13.85 -5.54
CA TYR A 189 11.65 14.97 -5.88
C TYR A 189 10.34 14.55 -6.53
N ILE A 190 10.38 13.50 -7.37
CA ILE A 190 9.23 13.06 -8.15
C ILE A 190 8.85 11.59 -7.93
N GLY A 191 9.54 10.87 -7.03
CA GLY A 191 9.33 9.44 -6.81
C GLY A 191 9.89 8.59 -7.95
N SER A 192 9.13 7.64 -8.46
CA SER A 192 9.52 6.80 -9.61
C SER A 192 9.64 7.64 -10.87
N LEU A 193 10.63 7.36 -11.73
CA LEU A 193 10.69 7.99 -13.04
C LEU A 193 9.50 7.53 -13.91
N GLY A 194 9.43 6.25 -14.22
CA GLY A 194 8.37 5.62 -15.00
C GLY A 194 8.23 6.14 -16.44
N ASP A 195 7.50 5.40 -17.26
CA ASP A 195 7.26 5.70 -18.69
C ASP A 195 5.86 6.22 -18.98
N GLY A 196 5.03 6.40 -17.96
CA GLY A 196 3.64 6.85 -18.06
C GLY A 196 2.61 5.71 -17.99
N SER A 197 3.04 4.47 -17.89
CA SER A 197 2.15 3.32 -17.76
C SER A 197 1.46 3.24 -16.40
N ASN A 198 2.03 3.90 -15.36
CA ASN A 198 1.47 3.96 -14.01
C ASN A 198 1.06 5.39 -13.64
N GLU A 199 -0.08 5.57 -12.98
CA GLU A 199 -0.59 6.88 -12.57
C GLU A 199 0.35 7.65 -11.61
N ASN A 200 1.30 6.98 -10.95
CA ASN A 200 2.26 7.56 -10.03
C ASN A 200 3.63 7.86 -10.67
N ASP A 201 3.78 7.67 -11.97
CA ASP A 201 5.03 7.94 -12.67
C ASP A 201 5.39 9.42 -12.65
N GLY A 202 6.70 9.69 -12.63
CA GLY A 202 7.24 11.03 -12.45
C GLY A 202 6.80 12.04 -13.49
N ILE A 203 6.50 11.62 -14.75
CA ILE A 203 5.99 12.53 -15.77
C ILE A 203 4.67 13.21 -15.36
N TYR A 204 3.80 12.49 -14.61
CA TYR A 204 2.56 13.08 -14.09
C TYR A 204 2.83 14.02 -12.91
N ILE A 205 3.94 13.83 -12.17
CA ILE A 205 4.35 14.78 -11.12
C ILE A 205 4.84 16.08 -11.75
N LEU A 206 5.59 16.03 -12.88
CA LEU A 206 5.98 17.24 -13.63
C LEU A 206 4.76 18.03 -14.09
N LEU A 207 3.76 17.36 -14.67
CA LEU A 207 2.48 17.96 -15.07
C LEU A 207 1.76 18.58 -13.87
N LYS A 208 1.66 17.82 -12.78
CA LYS A 208 1.01 18.22 -11.54
C LYS A 208 1.59 19.51 -10.98
N GLU A 209 2.91 19.63 -10.86
CA GLU A 209 3.57 20.82 -10.29
C GLU A 209 3.28 22.09 -11.10
N GLY A 210 3.11 21.97 -12.43
CA GLY A 210 2.70 23.08 -13.27
C GLY A 210 1.24 23.50 -13.01
N ILE A 211 0.32 22.54 -12.88
CA ILE A 211 -1.09 22.80 -12.62
C ILE A 211 -1.29 23.32 -11.18
N ASP A 212 -0.61 22.74 -10.18
CA ASP A 212 -0.69 23.15 -8.76
C ASP A 212 -0.39 24.65 -8.61
N ASN A 213 0.60 25.17 -9.33
CA ASN A 213 0.91 26.59 -9.28
C ASN A 213 -0.22 27.47 -9.83
N SER A 214 -0.90 27.00 -10.87
CA SER A 214 -2.04 27.70 -11.49
C SER A 214 -3.29 27.63 -10.59
N VAL A 215 -3.51 26.51 -9.91
CA VAL A 215 -4.60 26.32 -8.93
C VAL A 215 -4.38 27.17 -7.70
N ASP A 216 -3.13 27.33 -7.24
CA ASP A 216 -2.80 28.19 -6.11
C ASP A 216 -3.17 29.67 -6.40
N GLU A 217 -3.01 30.18 -7.63
CA GLU A 217 -3.48 31.50 -8.03
C GLU A 217 -5.01 31.61 -7.95
N PHE A 218 -5.73 30.60 -8.47
CA PHE A 218 -7.19 30.55 -8.36
C PHE A 218 -7.66 30.55 -6.89
N SER A 219 -7.02 29.77 -6.02
CA SER A 219 -7.35 29.69 -4.60
C SER A 219 -7.17 31.02 -3.87
N GLN A 220 -6.29 31.91 -4.37
CA GLN A 220 -6.14 33.28 -3.88
C GLN A 220 -7.12 34.27 -4.55
N GLY A 221 -8.05 33.80 -5.37
CA GLY A 221 -9.07 34.59 -6.05
C GLY A 221 -8.64 35.17 -7.41
N PHE A 222 -7.51 34.74 -7.97
CA PHE A 222 -6.99 35.25 -9.23
C PHE A 222 -7.05 34.20 -10.35
N GLY A 223 -7.67 34.58 -11.47
CA GLY A 223 -7.88 33.68 -12.59
C GLY A 223 -9.02 32.68 -12.34
N LYS A 224 -9.75 32.33 -13.39
CA LYS A 224 -10.85 31.36 -13.33
C LYS A 224 -10.72 30.26 -14.37
N ARG A 225 -9.59 30.25 -15.08
CA ARG A 225 -9.35 29.34 -16.17
C ARG A 225 -7.88 28.92 -16.20
N ILE A 226 -7.66 27.65 -16.51
CA ILE A 226 -6.36 27.04 -16.78
C ILE A 226 -6.49 26.31 -18.11
N ASP A 227 -5.59 26.59 -19.07
CA ASP A 227 -5.50 25.85 -20.32
C ASP A 227 -4.30 24.90 -20.25
N VAL A 228 -4.55 23.64 -20.55
CA VAL A 228 -3.55 22.57 -20.60
C VAL A 228 -3.56 21.97 -22.00
N GLU A 229 -2.42 21.82 -22.61
CA GLU A 229 -2.25 21.13 -23.89
C GLU A 229 -1.15 20.07 -23.71
N ILE A 230 -1.46 18.82 -24.05
CA ILE A 230 -0.52 17.70 -24.04
C ILE A 230 -0.56 17.08 -25.44
N LYS A 231 0.55 17.18 -26.14
CA LYS A 231 0.64 16.65 -27.49
C LYS A 231 2.05 16.12 -27.74
N GLU A 232 2.15 14.85 -28.11
CA GLU A 232 3.44 14.21 -28.45
C GLU A 232 4.51 14.42 -27.36
N GLY A 233 4.15 14.22 -26.08
CA GLY A 233 5.03 14.45 -24.94
C GLY A 233 5.27 15.91 -24.57
N HIS A 234 4.81 16.85 -25.38
CA HIS A 234 4.96 18.30 -25.19
C HIS A 234 3.81 18.83 -24.34
N VAL A 235 4.10 19.39 -23.17
CA VAL A 235 3.12 19.92 -22.24
C VAL A 235 3.15 21.43 -22.21
N ARG A 236 1.98 22.06 -22.29
CA ARG A 236 1.78 23.51 -22.17
C ARG A 236 0.69 23.79 -21.14
N ILE A 237 0.95 24.71 -20.24
CA ILE A 237 0.02 25.11 -19.18
C ILE A 237 -0.05 26.63 -19.17
N ARG A 238 -1.27 27.18 -19.21
CA ARG A 238 -1.52 28.64 -19.16
C ARG A 238 -2.55 28.92 -18.08
N ASP A 239 -2.18 29.72 -17.07
CA ASP A 239 -3.12 30.32 -16.12
C ASP A 239 -3.41 31.80 -16.53
N TYR A 240 -4.47 32.34 -15.93
CA TYR A 240 -4.89 33.73 -16.09
C TYR A 240 -4.90 34.44 -14.74
N GLY A 241 -3.97 34.09 -13.87
CA GLY A 241 -3.75 34.67 -12.56
C GLY A 241 -2.95 35.98 -12.62
N ARG A 242 -2.28 36.32 -11.52
CA ARG A 242 -1.46 37.55 -11.40
C ARG A 242 -0.19 37.51 -12.22
N GLY A 243 0.30 36.31 -12.54
CA GLY A 243 1.64 36.09 -13.08
C GLY A 243 2.75 36.22 -12.02
N ILE A 244 3.87 35.57 -12.26
CA ILE A 244 5.07 35.64 -11.41
C ILE A 244 5.67 37.08 -11.55
N PRO A 245 6.16 37.74 -10.48
CA PRO A 245 6.85 39.01 -10.57
C PRO A 245 7.99 38.95 -11.60
N LEU A 246 7.97 39.85 -12.60
CA LEU A 246 8.79 39.72 -13.81
C LEU A 246 10.29 39.64 -13.50
N GLY A 247 10.79 40.43 -12.52
CA GLY A 247 12.19 40.42 -12.12
C GLY A 247 12.59 39.21 -11.25
N LYS A 248 11.65 38.31 -10.95
CA LYS A 248 11.88 37.10 -10.13
C LYS A 248 11.47 35.82 -10.85
N LEU A 249 11.10 35.91 -12.13
CA LEU A 249 10.65 34.75 -12.92
C LEU A 249 11.73 33.67 -12.96
N GLU A 250 12.96 34.03 -13.27
CA GLU A 250 14.10 33.11 -13.32
C GLU A 250 14.34 32.42 -11.97
N ASP A 251 14.49 33.21 -10.89
CA ASP A 251 14.69 32.68 -9.55
C ASP A 251 13.58 31.70 -9.14
N CYS A 252 12.32 32.00 -9.50
CA CYS A 252 11.18 31.18 -9.15
C CYS A 252 11.16 29.83 -9.87
N VAL A 253 11.80 29.69 -11.03
CA VAL A 253 11.77 28.45 -11.84
C VAL A 253 13.11 27.69 -11.85
N SER A 254 14.20 28.30 -11.32
CA SER A 254 15.52 27.66 -11.30
C SER A 254 16.12 27.52 -9.90
N ASN A 255 15.95 28.51 -9.02
CA ASN A 255 16.58 28.45 -7.70
C ASN A 255 15.72 27.67 -6.71
N VAL A 256 16.24 26.53 -6.19
CA VAL A 256 15.55 25.74 -5.17
C VAL A 256 15.28 26.59 -3.91
N ASN A 257 14.26 26.19 -3.16
CA ASN A 257 13.84 26.90 -1.93
C ASN A 257 13.49 28.38 -2.15
N THR A 258 13.06 28.75 -3.36
CA THR A 258 12.65 30.10 -3.71
C THR A 258 11.18 30.13 -4.13
N GLY A 259 10.40 31.03 -3.54
CA GLY A 259 8.97 31.20 -3.84
C GLY A 259 8.25 32.09 -2.84
N ALA A 260 7.07 32.59 -3.22
CA ALA A 260 6.23 33.43 -2.39
C ALA A 260 5.36 32.64 -1.41
N LYS A 261 5.26 31.32 -1.57
CA LYS A 261 4.40 30.42 -0.78
C LYS A 261 4.92 30.13 0.62
N TYR A 262 6.13 30.59 0.96
CA TYR A 262 6.65 30.63 2.34
C TYR A 262 6.01 31.73 3.20
N ASN A 263 5.28 32.66 2.58
CA ASN A 263 4.61 33.75 3.25
C ASN A 263 3.09 33.51 3.26
N ASN A 264 2.57 33.03 4.37
CA ASN A 264 1.15 32.73 4.56
C ASN A 264 0.23 33.96 4.38
N ASN A 265 0.77 35.20 4.44
CA ASN A 265 0.00 36.39 4.12
C ASN A 265 -0.23 36.59 2.62
N VAL A 266 0.57 35.95 1.79
CA VAL A 266 0.49 36.04 0.30
C VAL A 266 -0.23 34.83 -0.29
N PHE A 267 0.01 33.63 0.27
CA PHE A 267 -0.62 32.38 -0.11
C PHE A 267 -1.06 31.62 1.12
N LYS A 268 -2.36 31.49 1.33
CA LYS A 268 -2.93 30.67 2.39
C LYS A 268 -3.16 29.25 1.88
N GLN A 269 -2.78 28.23 2.67
CA GLN A 269 -3.05 26.82 2.38
C GLN A 269 -2.69 26.39 0.95
N ALA A 270 -1.52 26.85 0.47
CA ALA A 270 -1.04 26.55 -0.87
C ALA A 270 -0.72 25.05 -1.04
N ILE A 271 -0.87 24.51 -2.27
CA ILE A 271 -0.53 23.15 -2.62
C ILE A 271 1.01 23.00 -2.70
N GLY A 272 1.68 23.90 -3.37
CA GLY A 272 3.11 23.86 -3.67
C GLY A 272 3.99 24.57 -2.65
N MET A 273 4.09 24.09 -1.41
CA MET A 273 4.78 24.78 -0.31
C MET A 273 6.31 24.62 -0.27
N ASN A 274 6.86 23.53 -0.80
CA ASN A 274 8.27 23.22 -0.65
C ASN A 274 9.21 24.03 -1.57
N GLY A 275 8.67 24.78 -2.52
CA GLY A 275 9.43 25.64 -3.43
C GLY A 275 10.41 24.88 -4.35
N VAL A 276 10.18 23.58 -4.60
CA VAL A 276 11.06 22.72 -5.40
C VAL A 276 10.39 22.14 -6.64
N GLY A 277 9.07 21.99 -6.67
CA GLY A 277 8.38 21.23 -7.70
C GLY A 277 8.60 21.75 -9.13
N ILE A 278 8.33 23.02 -9.40
CA ILE A 278 8.56 23.60 -10.74
C ILE A 278 10.04 23.57 -11.15
N LYS A 279 10.98 23.56 -10.17
CA LYS A 279 12.41 23.39 -10.42
C LYS A 279 12.73 21.95 -10.84
N ALA A 280 12.00 20.99 -10.26
CA ALA A 280 12.10 19.59 -10.70
C ALA A 280 11.59 19.46 -12.15
N THR A 281 10.47 20.10 -12.50
CA THR A 281 9.97 20.14 -13.88
C THR A 281 11.00 20.74 -14.83
N ASN A 282 11.65 21.86 -14.46
CA ASN A 282 12.72 22.46 -15.23
C ASN A 282 13.93 21.53 -15.39
N ALA A 283 14.47 21.03 -14.27
CA ALA A 283 15.67 20.18 -14.26
C ALA A 283 15.50 18.88 -15.05
N LEU A 284 14.31 18.27 -15.00
CA LEU A 284 14.03 16.95 -15.58
C LEU A 284 13.41 17.02 -16.98
N SER A 285 13.44 18.20 -17.60
CA SER A 285 12.96 18.43 -18.98
C SER A 285 14.11 18.64 -19.92
N SER A 286 14.00 18.07 -21.12
CA SER A 286 14.90 18.35 -22.26
C SER A 286 14.75 19.78 -22.77
N TYR A 287 13.54 20.36 -22.62
CA TYR A 287 13.21 21.76 -22.86
C TYR A 287 12.22 22.25 -21.82
N PHE A 288 12.46 23.45 -21.29
CA PHE A 288 11.57 24.12 -20.34
C PHE A 288 11.51 25.61 -20.65
N ARG A 289 10.31 26.17 -20.71
CA ARG A 289 10.06 27.59 -20.91
C ARG A 289 9.02 28.11 -19.94
N ALA A 290 9.32 29.21 -19.28
CA ALA A 290 8.37 29.93 -18.45
C ALA A 290 8.22 31.36 -18.97
N ALA A 291 6.97 31.83 -19.07
CA ALA A 291 6.68 33.22 -19.39
C ALA A 291 5.68 33.78 -18.37
N SER A 292 5.92 34.97 -17.88
CA SER A 292 5.03 35.70 -17.00
C SER A 292 4.58 36.99 -17.64
N ILE A 293 3.29 37.25 -17.60
CA ILE A 293 2.66 38.45 -18.17
C ILE A 293 2.02 39.22 -17.00
N ARG A 294 2.45 40.46 -16.83
CA ARG A 294 1.93 41.38 -15.81
C ARG A 294 1.90 42.79 -16.33
N ASP A 295 0.76 43.43 -16.22
CA ASP A 295 0.56 44.86 -16.45
C ASP A 295 1.12 45.34 -17.80
N GLY A 296 0.81 44.58 -18.86
CA GLY A 296 1.25 44.88 -20.23
C GLY A 296 2.73 44.57 -20.53
N LYS A 297 3.46 43.98 -19.59
CA LYS A 297 4.85 43.53 -19.75
C LYS A 297 4.94 42.02 -19.70
N MET A 298 5.94 41.46 -20.36
CA MET A 298 6.19 40.00 -20.38
C MET A 298 7.67 39.71 -20.12
N ALA A 299 7.95 38.78 -19.20
CA ALA A 299 9.25 38.17 -19.08
C ALA A 299 9.18 36.72 -19.55
N VAL A 300 10.24 36.25 -20.22
CA VAL A 300 10.37 34.87 -20.70
C VAL A 300 11.73 34.36 -20.31
N VAL A 301 11.82 33.13 -19.85
CA VAL A 301 13.07 32.39 -19.58
C VAL A 301 12.95 30.98 -20.16
N GLU A 302 14.04 30.50 -20.74
CA GLU A 302 14.10 29.17 -21.36
C GLU A 302 15.31 28.43 -20.87
N PHE A 303 15.13 27.13 -20.68
CA PHE A 303 16.14 26.20 -20.15
C PHE A 303 16.19 24.93 -21.00
N LYS A 304 17.34 24.29 -20.98
CA LYS A 304 17.55 22.95 -21.52
C LYS A 304 18.24 22.12 -20.46
N LYS A 305 17.58 21.05 -19.99
CA LYS A 305 18.09 20.16 -18.95
C LYS A 305 18.52 20.90 -17.65
N GLY A 306 17.75 21.95 -17.30
CA GLY A 306 18.07 22.80 -16.15
C GLY A 306 19.05 23.95 -16.41
N GLU A 307 19.74 23.96 -17.56
CA GLU A 307 20.66 25.04 -17.95
C GLU A 307 19.92 26.14 -18.70
N LYS A 308 20.13 27.40 -18.30
CA LYS A 308 19.52 28.56 -18.94
C LYS A 308 20.07 28.78 -20.32
N ILE A 309 19.18 28.85 -21.32
CA ILE A 309 19.55 29.12 -22.72
C ILE A 309 19.13 30.51 -23.20
N SER A 310 18.06 31.07 -22.64
CA SER A 310 17.61 32.42 -22.98
C SER A 310 16.85 33.11 -21.85
N GLY A 311 16.77 34.44 -21.91
CA GLY A 311 15.90 35.25 -21.06
C GLY A 311 15.62 36.60 -21.72
N LYS A 312 14.35 37.01 -21.76
CA LYS A 312 13.90 38.27 -22.38
C LYS A 312 12.86 38.98 -21.52
N LEU A 313 12.97 40.28 -21.41
CA LEU A 313 11.95 41.14 -20.83
C LEU A 313 11.49 42.13 -21.90
N GLY A 314 10.19 42.30 -22.09
CA GLY A 314 9.65 43.18 -23.11
C GLY A 314 8.18 43.54 -22.87
N ALA A 315 7.55 44.20 -23.83
CA ALA A 315 6.12 44.43 -23.82
C ALA A 315 5.35 43.14 -24.10
N ALA A 316 4.23 42.94 -23.45
CA ALA A 316 3.27 41.88 -23.79
C ALA A 316 2.59 42.23 -25.12
N LYS A 317 2.04 41.22 -25.79
CA LYS A 317 1.22 41.49 -27.00
C LYS A 317 -0.04 42.26 -26.58
N GLU A 318 -0.51 43.12 -27.49
CA GLU A 318 -1.75 43.89 -27.24
C GLU A 318 -2.92 42.93 -26.92
N GLY A 319 -3.69 43.25 -25.88
CA GLY A 319 -4.80 42.39 -25.39
C GLY A 319 -4.42 41.15 -24.63
N GLN A 320 -3.13 40.86 -24.41
CA GLN A 320 -2.69 39.68 -23.69
C GLN A 320 -2.94 39.86 -22.17
N GLN A 321 -3.75 38.96 -21.62
CA GLN A 321 -4.09 38.96 -20.20
C GLN A 321 -2.91 38.56 -19.28
N ASN A 322 -2.89 39.05 -18.05
CA ASN A 322 -1.95 38.64 -17.00
C ASN A 322 -1.98 37.12 -16.80
N GLY A 323 -0.94 36.56 -16.18
CA GLY A 323 -0.83 35.17 -15.77
C GLY A 323 0.50 34.55 -16.18
N THR A 324 0.62 33.23 -15.97
CA THR A 324 1.84 32.46 -16.23
C THR A 324 1.62 31.48 -17.38
N TYR A 325 2.61 31.27 -18.20
CA TYR A 325 2.67 30.23 -19.23
C TYR A 325 3.90 29.37 -18.98
N LEU A 326 3.68 28.07 -18.92
CA LEU A 326 4.70 27.04 -18.79
C LEU A 326 4.65 26.12 -19.99
N GLU A 327 5.81 25.72 -20.48
CA GLU A 327 5.97 24.78 -21.58
C GLU A 327 7.17 23.88 -21.25
N PHE A 328 7.00 22.57 -21.37
CA PHE A 328 8.09 21.65 -21.10
C PHE A 328 7.94 20.33 -21.87
N ILE A 329 9.08 19.67 -22.08
CA ILE A 329 9.19 18.34 -22.67
C ILE A 329 10.03 17.51 -21.69
N PRO A 330 9.51 16.48 -21.03
CA PRO A 330 10.29 15.57 -20.18
C PRO A 330 11.51 15.02 -20.93
N ASP A 331 12.59 14.75 -20.22
CA ASP A 331 13.86 14.36 -20.84
C ASP A 331 13.90 12.83 -21.06
N GLU A 332 13.86 12.38 -22.31
CA GLU A 332 13.93 10.97 -22.70
C GLU A 332 15.21 10.25 -22.20
N GLU A 333 16.30 10.97 -21.92
CA GLU A 333 17.50 10.38 -21.32
C GLU A 333 17.25 9.89 -19.88
N LEU A 334 16.25 10.46 -19.20
CA LEU A 334 15.87 10.11 -17.82
C LEU A 334 14.65 9.19 -17.79
N PHE A 335 13.61 9.49 -18.58
CA PHE A 335 12.33 8.78 -18.56
C PHE A 335 12.26 7.65 -19.60
N GLY A 336 13.23 7.55 -20.52
CA GLY A 336 13.13 6.66 -21.67
C GLY A 336 12.05 7.11 -22.64
N LYS A 337 11.47 6.19 -23.40
CA LYS A 337 10.27 6.45 -24.20
C LYS A 337 9.07 6.49 -23.27
N TYR A 338 8.40 7.58 -23.20
CA TYR A 338 7.24 7.79 -22.34
C TYR A 338 6.02 8.25 -23.14
N GLU A 339 4.85 8.00 -22.58
CA GLU A 339 3.57 8.48 -23.11
C GLU A 339 2.63 8.88 -21.97
N PHE A 340 1.93 10.01 -22.14
CA PHE A 340 0.90 10.42 -21.19
C PHE A 340 -0.39 9.64 -21.44
N ASN A 341 -0.76 8.74 -20.54
CA ASN A 341 -2.09 8.14 -20.55
C ASN A 341 -3.13 9.20 -20.18
N MET A 342 -4.00 9.53 -21.17
CA MET A 342 -5.00 10.59 -20.98
C MET A 342 -6.05 10.26 -19.94
N GLU A 343 -6.33 8.98 -19.63
CA GLU A 343 -7.25 8.60 -18.55
C GLU A 343 -6.72 9.05 -17.18
N TYR A 344 -5.43 8.88 -16.92
CA TYR A 344 -4.79 9.35 -15.69
C TYR A 344 -4.74 10.88 -15.62
N VAL A 345 -4.49 11.54 -16.75
CA VAL A 345 -4.53 13.01 -16.84
C VAL A 345 -5.94 13.51 -16.55
N GLU A 346 -6.97 12.97 -17.21
CA GLU A 346 -8.37 13.38 -17.03
C GLU A 346 -8.86 13.18 -15.58
N LYS A 347 -8.54 12.04 -14.97
CA LYS A 347 -8.84 11.79 -13.56
C LYS A 347 -8.27 12.87 -12.64
N ARG A 348 -7.01 13.28 -12.86
CA ARG A 348 -6.38 14.36 -12.11
C ARG A 348 -7.04 15.73 -12.36
N LEU A 349 -7.40 16.04 -13.61
CA LEU A 349 -8.07 17.30 -13.96
C LEU A 349 -9.46 17.38 -13.32
N TRP A 350 -10.21 16.30 -13.30
CA TRP A 350 -11.48 16.23 -12.58
C TRP A 350 -11.30 16.45 -11.08
N ASN A 351 -10.27 15.84 -10.44
CA ASN A 351 -9.97 16.09 -9.04
C ASN A 351 -9.71 17.58 -8.76
N TYR A 352 -8.95 18.27 -9.62
CA TYR A 352 -8.77 19.71 -9.47
C TYR A 352 -10.09 20.48 -9.62
N ALA A 353 -10.94 20.11 -10.57
CA ALA A 353 -12.24 20.74 -10.75
C ALA A 353 -13.15 20.53 -9.52
N TYR A 354 -13.22 19.33 -8.99
CA TYR A 354 -13.99 19.03 -7.78
C TYR A 354 -13.49 19.73 -6.53
N LEU A 355 -12.17 19.91 -6.42
CA LEU A 355 -11.58 20.61 -5.27
C LEU A 355 -11.69 22.12 -5.35
N ASN A 356 -11.93 22.66 -6.55
CA ASN A 356 -11.95 24.10 -6.83
C ASN A 356 -13.22 24.49 -7.63
N PRO A 357 -14.40 24.50 -6.99
CA PRO A 357 -15.66 24.81 -7.64
C PRO A 357 -15.60 26.15 -8.42
N GLY A 358 -16.02 26.13 -9.67
CA GLY A 358 -16.02 27.30 -10.55
C GLY A 358 -14.68 27.57 -11.27
N LEU A 359 -13.63 26.75 -11.05
CA LEU A 359 -12.43 26.74 -11.86
C LEU A 359 -12.69 25.95 -13.14
N LEU A 360 -12.50 26.59 -14.30
CA LEU A 360 -12.53 25.94 -15.59
C LEU A 360 -11.13 25.50 -16.00
N ILE A 361 -10.93 24.19 -16.19
CA ILE A 361 -9.70 23.65 -16.76
C ILE A 361 -10.04 23.13 -18.16
N LYS A 362 -9.31 23.60 -19.16
CA LYS A 362 -9.42 23.13 -20.55
C LYS A 362 -8.21 22.28 -20.91
N CYS A 363 -8.43 21.03 -21.29
CA CYS A 363 -7.34 20.16 -21.73
C CYS A 363 -7.66 19.57 -23.10
N ASN A 364 -6.79 19.81 -24.10
CA ASN A 364 -6.93 19.30 -25.48
C ASN A 364 -8.34 19.52 -26.07
N GLY A 365 -8.99 20.63 -25.72
CA GLY A 365 -10.32 21.00 -26.19
C GLY A 365 -11.50 20.50 -25.39
N LYS A 366 -11.26 19.70 -24.33
CA LYS A 366 -12.27 19.22 -23.37
C LYS A 366 -12.28 20.13 -22.14
N ASP A 367 -13.47 20.41 -21.61
CA ASP A 367 -13.69 21.27 -20.44
C ASP A 367 -13.92 20.41 -19.18
N TYR A 368 -13.24 20.77 -18.08
CA TYR A 368 -13.35 20.17 -16.76
C TYR A 368 -13.75 21.28 -15.79
N ILE A 369 -14.97 21.23 -15.30
CA ILE A 369 -15.55 22.20 -14.35
C ILE A 369 -16.54 21.50 -13.45
N SER A 370 -16.55 21.86 -12.17
CA SER A 370 -17.54 21.42 -11.19
C SER A 370 -18.16 22.64 -10.52
N GLU A 371 -19.47 22.60 -10.31
CA GLU A 371 -20.19 23.65 -9.60
C GLU A 371 -20.32 23.37 -8.12
N LYS A 372 -20.57 22.09 -7.75
CA LYS A 372 -20.80 21.65 -6.37
C LYS A 372 -19.56 21.08 -5.70
N GLY A 373 -18.45 20.94 -6.41
CA GLY A 373 -17.18 20.50 -5.86
C GLY A 373 -17.17 19.04 -5.46
N ILE A 374 -16.77 18.73 -4.21
CA ILE A 374 -16.67 17.36 -3.72
C ILE A 374 -18.02 16.62 -3.64
N GLU A 375 -19.16 17.32 -3.75
CA GLU A 375 -20.46 16.70 -3.93
C GLU A 375 -20.56 16.06 -5.31
N ASP A 376 -20.16 16.77 -6.37
CA ASP A 376 -20.12 16.24 -7.73
C ASP A 376 -19.18 15.03 -7.84
N LEU A 377 -18.02 15.08 -7.14
CA LEU A 377 -17.13 13.94 -7.03
C LEU A 377 -17.87 12.70 -6.50
N LEU A 378 -18.59 12.86 -5.39
CA LEU A 378 -19.26 11.74 -4.76
C LEU A 378 -20.37 11.15 -5.65
N VAL A 379 -21.13 12.02 -6.33
CA VAL A 379 -22.18 11.61 -7.28
C VAL A 379 -21.58 10.85 -8.47
N ASN A 380 -20.44 11.32 -8.99
CA ASN A 380 -19.73 10.63 -10.07
C ASN A 380 -19.23 9.24 -9.64
N GLU A 381 -18.59 9.15 -8.48
CA GLU A 381 -18.08 7.88 -7.94
C GLU A 381 -19.19 6.87 -7.62
N MET A 382 -20.37 7.34 -7.26
CA MET A 382 -21.55 6.47 -7.12
C MET A 382 -22.07 5.93 -8.46
N GLY A 383 -21.65 6.51 -9.59
CA GLY A 383 -22.20 6.19 -10.91
C GLY A 383 -23.65 6.65 -11.07
N GLY A 384 -23.98 7.80 -10.50
CA GLY A 384 -25.26 8.48 -10.59
C GLY A 384 -26.07 8.51 -9.29
N GLU A 385 -27.05 9.42 -9.24
CA GLU A 385 -28.02 9.52 -8.16
C GLU A 385 -28.86 8.23 -8.06
N GLY A 386 -29.19 7.78 -6.84
CA GLY A 386 -30.06 6.62 -6.59
C GLY A 386 -29.38 5.38 -6.03
N LYS A 387 -28.05 5.38 -5.91
CA LYS A 387 -27.31 4.31 -5.20
C LYS A 387 -27.03 4.64 -3.73
N SER A 388 -27.36 5.84 -3.28
CA SER A 388 -27.28 6.25 -1.87
C SER A 388 -28.49 5.74 -1.08
N LEU A 389 -28.28 5.38 0.19
CA LEU A 389 -29.36 4.97 1.10
C LEU A 389 -30.17 6.16 1.61
N TYR A 390 -29.60 7.35 1.62
CA TYR A 390 -30.22 8.60 2.05
C TYR A 390 -29.55 9.79 1.35
N LYS A 391 -30.15 10.96 1.47
CA LYS A 391 -29.59 12.20 0.88
C LYS A 391 -28.18 12.46 1.38
N LEU A 392 -27.35 13.06 0.51
CA LEU A 392 -25.99 13.42 0.84
C LEU A 392 -25.94 14.37 2.04
N PHE A 393 -25.07 14.08 2.98
CA PHE A 393 -24.69 15.01 4.03
C PHE A 393 -23.54 15.87 3.55
N ASN A 394 -23.80 17.13 3.27
CA ASN A 394 -22.80 18.11 2.87
C ASN A 394 -22.54 19.05 4.06
N TYR A 395 -21.32 19.03 4.59
CA TYR A 395 -20.86 19.90 5.67
C TYR A 395 -19.74 20.79 5.19
N LYS A 396 -19.80 22.08 5.50
CA LYS A 396 -18.76 23.06 5.19
C LYS A 396 -18.46 23.91 6.42
N GLY A 397 -17.34 23.60 7.09
CA GLY A 397 -16.73 24.41 8.14
C GLY A 397 -15.70 25.39 7.56
N GLU A 398 -14.89 25.98 8.43
CA GLU A 398 -13.84 26.94 8.04
C GLU A 398 -12.69 26.22 7.31
N ASN A 399 -12.15 25.15 7.91
CA ASN A 399 -11.01 24.40 7.40
C ASN A 399 -11.34 22.94 7.09
N LEU A 400 -12.58 22.52 7.30
CA LEU A 400 -13.05 21.17 7.11
C LEU A 400 -14.31 21.17 6.23
N GLN A 401 -14.29 20.42 5.16
CA GLN A 401 -15.45 20.16 4.33
C GLN A 401 -15.55 18.65 4.08
N PHE A 402 -16.75 18.10 4.20
CA PHE A 402 -16.99 16.72 3.79
C PHE A 402 -18.39 16.54 3.20
N VAL A 403 -18.50 15.58 2.32
CA VAL A 403 -19.77 15.08 1.80
C VAL A 403 -19.78 13.58 2.00
N LEU A 404 -20.86 13.03 2.53
CA LEU A 404 -20.98 11.60 2.77
C LEU A 404 -22.38 11.06 2.54
N THR A 405 -22.44 9.77 2.30
CA THR A 405 -23.64 8.94 2.35
C THR A 405 -23.24 7.49 2.63
N HIS A 406 -24.24 6.62 2.84
CA HIS A 406 -24.02 5.16 2.80
C HIS A 406 -24.60 4.56 1.51
N THR A 407 -23.95 3.52 1.06
CA THR A 407 -24.41 2.67 -0.04
C THR A 407 -24.89 1.31 0.49
N PRO A 408 -25.64 0.52 -0.30
CA PRO A 408 -25.99 -0.85 0.07
C PRO A 408 -24.78 -1.78 0.22
N SER A 409 -23.62 -1.45 -0.38
CA SER A 409 -22.35 -2.21 -0.24
C SER A 409 -21.88 -2.27 1.20
N LEU A 410 -20.94 -3.17 1.48
CA LEU A 410 -20.20 -3.21 2.74
C LEU A 410 -18.85 -2.46 2.64
N ASP A 411 -18.41 -2.13 1.43
CA ASP A 411 -17.13 -1.49 1.18
C ASP A 411 -17.17 -0.02 1.59
N LYS A 412 -16.09 0.43 2.24
CA LYS A 412 -15.91 1.80 2.69
C LYS A 412 -14.96 2.52 1.75
N PHE A 413 -15.39 3.67 1.21
CA PHE A 413 -14.56 4.53 0.36
C PHE A 413 -14.46 5.93 0.94
N VAL A 414 -13.25 6.43 1.13
CA VAL A 414 -12.99 7.79 1.63
C VAL A 414 -11.99 8.47 0.70
N TYR A 415 -12.47 9.39 -0.12
CA TYR A 415 -11.66 10.26 -0.96
C TYR A 415 -11.21 11.45 -0.12
N SER A 416 -9.92 11.53 0.19
CA SER A 416 -9.42 12.52 1.13
C SER A 416 -8.41 13.48 0.51
N PHE A 417 -8.49 14.77 0.91
CA PHE A 417 -7.71 15.85 0.34
C PHE A 417 -7.21 16.82 1.40
N VAL A 418 -5.97 17.25 1.27
CA VAL A 418 -5.33 18.24 2.15
C VAL A 418 -4.78 19.37 1.28
N ASN A 419 -5.23 20.61 1.48
CA ASN A 419 -4.84 21.79 0.68
C ASN A 419 -4.93 21.55 -0.85
N GLY A 420 -5.93 20.79 -1.30
CA GLY A 420 -6.09 20.46 -2.72
C GLY A 420 -5.23 19.28 -3.22
N GLN A 421 -4.42 18.66 -2.36
CA GLN A 421 -3.63 17.47 -2.65
C GLN A 421 -4.41 16.21 -2.25
N SER A 422 -4.52 15.22 -3.14
CA SER A 422 -5.06 13.89 -2.79
C SER A 422 -4.15 13.18 -1.80
N THR A 423 -4.77 12.55 -0.81
CA THR A 423 -4.08 11.76 0.21
C THR A 423 -4.59 10.31 0.16
N ASP A 424 -4.19 9.59 -0.88
CA ASP A 424 -4.71 8.24 -1.18
C ASP A 424 -4.42 7.22 -0.07
N ASP A 425 -3.32 7.40 0.68
CA ASP A 425 -3.00 6.61 1.86
C ASP A 425 -3.63 7.17 3.15
N GLY A 426 -4.53 8.16 3.03
CA GLY A 426 -5.23 8.78 4.15
C GLY A 426 -4.32 9.56 5.10
N GLY A 427 -4.40 9.24 6.37
CA GLY A 427 -3.62 9.88 7.44
C GLY A 427 -4.47 10.29 8.64
N THR A 428 -3.90 11.14 9.50
CA THR A 428 -4.54 11.56 10.76
C THR A 428 -5.90 12.22 10.58
N HIS A 429 -6.13 12.95 9.48
CA HIS A 429 -7.41 13.59 9.19
C HIS A 429 -8.51 12.58 8.90
N VAL A 430 -8.22 11.50 8.12
CA VAL A 430 -9.18 10.43 7.81
C VAL A 430 -9.55 9.65 9.07
N THR A 431 -8.55 9.22 9.84
CA THR A 431 -8.81 8.48 11.09
C THR A 431 -9.58 9.33 12.10
N SER A 432 -9.28 10.62 12.18
CA SER A 432 -10.00 11.55 13.05
C SER A 432 -11.43 11.81 12.60
N PHE A 433 -11.64 11.90 11.28
CA PHE A 433 -12.99 12.02 10.70
C PHE A 433 -13.85 10.79 11.03
N LEU A 434 -13.34 9.57 10.82
CA LEU A 434 -14.07 8.33 11.09
C LEU A 434 -14.39 8.17 12.59
N ASP A 435 -13.44 8.50 13.47
CA ASP A 435 -13.63 8.52 14.93
C ASP A 435 -14.71 9.57 15.32
N GLY A 436 -14.64 10.78 14.77
CA GLY A 436 -15.63 11.85 14.99
C GLY A 436 -17.02 11.48 14.47
N PHE A 437 -17.12 10.88 13.29
CA PHE A 437 -18.35 10.39 12.70
C PHE A 437 -19.01 9.32 13.58
N THR A 438 -18.24 8.32 13.98
CA THR A 438 -18.73 7.24 14.87
C THR A 438 -19.19 7.81 16.21
N LYS A 439 -18.45 8.75 16.81
CA LYS A 439 -18.84 9.39 18.07
C LYS A 439 -20.11 10.24 17.94
N GLY A 440 -20.29 10.93 16.81
CA GLY A 440 -21.49 11.69 16.50
C GLY A 440 -22.73 10.81 16.41
N VAL A 441 -22.63 9.70 15.68
CA VAL A 441 -23.67 8.68 15.56
C VAL A 441 -24.00 8.08 16.94
N ASN A 442 -23.00 7.66 17.70
CA ASN A 442 -23.18 7.07 19.01
C ASN A 442 -23.80 8.06 20.01
N SER A 443 -23.38 9.33 19.98
CA SER A 443 -23.95 10.41 20.80
C SER A 443 -25.44 10.62 20.50
N PHE A 444 -25.82 10.66 19.23
CA PHE A 444 -27.20 10.87 18.80
C PHE A 444 -28.11 9.71 19.23
N PHE A 445 -27.71 8.45 18.94
CA PHE A 445 -28.53 7.28 19.27
C PHE A 445 -28.43 6.88 20.76
N LYS A 446 -27.49 7.45 21.51
CA LYS A 446 -27.15 7.04 22.89
C LYS A 446 -26.85 5.53 22.99
N LYS A 447 -26.09 5.02 22.01
CA LYS A 447 -25.67 3.64 21.87
C LYS A 447 -24.18 3.59 21.57
N GLU A 448 -23.54 2.44 21.85
CA GLU A 448 -22.14 2.20 21.51
C GLU A 448 -22.10 1.22 20.32
N TYR A 449 -22.19 1.75 19.11
CA TYR A 449 -21.96 1.00 17.88
C TYR A 449 -20.47 0.93 17.59
N ASP A 450 -20.00 -0.20 17.09
CA ASP A 450 -18.62 -0.40 16.61
C ASP A 450 -18.35 0.48 15.38
N GLU A 451 -17.16 1.09 15.27
CA GLU A 451 -16.78 1.90 14.11
C GLU A 451 -16.95 1.12 12.80
N LYS A 452 -16.62 -0.19 12.79
CA LYS A 452 -16.75 -1.04 11.61
C LYS A 452 -18.21 -1.15 11.14
N ASP A 453 -19.17 -1.21 12.06
CA ASP A 453 -20.60 -1.28 11.72
C ASP A 453 -21.13 0.07 11.22
N VAL A 454 -20.66 1.18 11.85
CA VAL A 454 -21.03 2.54 11.47
C VAL A 454 -20.46 2.93 10.11
N THR A 455 -19.21 2.55 9.82
CA THR A 455 -18.52 2.98 8.59
C THR A 455 -18.63 2.00 7.42
N SER A 456 -19.22 0.81 7.62
CA SER A 456 -19.42 -0.16 6.54
C SER A 456 -20.45 0.33 5.53
N GLY A 457 -20.05 0.46 4.28
CA GLY A 457 -20.83 1.05 3.19
C GLY A 457 -20.75 2.57 3.11
N LEU A 458 -19.91 3.20 3.93
CA LEU A 458 -19.68 4.64 3.89
C LEU A 458 -18.97 5.04 2.59
N LEU A 459 -19.51 6.01 1.91
CA LEU A 459 -18.91 6.72 0.79
C LEU A 459 -18.75 8.19 1.19
N CYS A 460 -17.50 8.69 1.23
CA CYS A 460 -17.20 10.01 1.74
C CYS A 460 -16.13 10.71 0.89
N ALA A 461 -16.31 12.00 0.66
CA ALA A 461 -15.27 12.91 0.18
C ALA A 461 -14.94 13.91 1.30
N LEU A 462 -13.67 13.99 1.68
CA LEU A 462 -13.16 14.78 2.81
C LEU A 462 -12.09 15.75 2.33
N LYS A 463 -12.26 17.05 2.57
CA LYS A 463 -11.30 18.11 2.25
C LYS A 463 -10.97 18.89 3.50
N ILE A 464 -9.67 19.08 3.78
CA ILE A 464 -9.19 19.92 4.87
C ILE A 464 -8.17 20.95 4.39
N GLY A 465 -8.15 22.11 5.04
CA GLY A 465 -7.14 23.15 4.91
C GLY A 465 -6.24 23.21 6.14
N ILE A 466 -4.94 23.17 5.96
CA ILE A 466 -3.93 23.24 7.04
C ILE A 466 -2.83 24.20 6.62
N ASP A 467 -2.42 25.08 7.53
CA ASP A 467 -1.36 26.05 7.23
C ASP A 467 0.02 25.40 7.08
N ASN A 468 0.31 24.37 7.88
CA ASN A 468 1.58 23.65 7.89
C ASN A 468 1.37 22.14 7.85
N PRO A 469 0.99 21.55 6.69
CA PRO A 469 0.80 20.12 6.59
C PRO A 469 2.13 19.38 6.62
N MET A 470 2.19 18.33 7.45
CA MET A 470 3.31 17.40 7.54
C MET A 470 2.92 16.08 6.89
N PHE A 471 3.53 15.79 5.76
CA PHE A 471 3.33 14.52 5.06
C PHE A 471 4.43 13.51 5.40
N THR A 472 4.12 12.23 5.33
CA THR A 472 5.09 11.15 5.61
C THR A 472 6.11 10.93 4.48
N SER A 473 5.82 11.43 3.27
CA SER A 473 6.66 11.33 2.08
C SER A 473 6.56 12.58 1.20
N GLN A 474 7.50 12.76 0.27
CA GLN A 474 7.47 13.86 -0.70
C GLN A 474 6.29 13.73 -1.70
N THR A 475 5.80 12.55 -1.94
CA THR A 475 4.60 12.31 -2.78
C THR A 475 3.31 12.81 -2.14
N LYS A 476 3.34 13.15 -0.84
CA LYS A 476 2.25 13.76 -0.06
C LYS A 476 0.98 12.90 0.05
N ASN A 477 1.10 11.59 -0.08
CA ASN A 477 -0.05 10.68 -0.10
C ASN A 477 -0.66 10.46 1.30
N LYS A 478 0.07 10.72 2.38
CA LYS A 478 -0.38 10.49 3.76
C LYS A 478 -0.05 11.64 4.68
N LEU A 479 -1.07 12.16 5.37
CA LEU A 479 -0.91 13.24 6.36
C LEU A 479 -0.50 12.70 7.73
N GLY A 480 0.48 13.37 8.37
CA GLY A 480 1.04 12.98 9.66
C GLY A 480 0.73 13.91 10.85
N ASN A 481 0.08 15.04 10.63
CA ASN A 481 -0.23 16.04 11.68
C ASN A 481 -1.07 15.45 12.81
N VAL A 482 -0.52 15.31 14.01
CA VAL A 482 -1.24 14.72 15.16
C VAL A 482 -2.13 15.75 15.86
N GLU A 483 -1.76 17.01 15.84
CA GLU A 483 -2.43 18.13 16.51
C GLU A 483 -3.84 18.42 15.99
N ILE A 484 -4.14 18.07 14.73
CA ILE A 484 -5.48 18.27 14.13
C ILE A 484 -6.52 17.26 14.63
N ARG A 485 -6.10 16.18 15.29
CA ARG A 485 -6.96 15.07 15.65
C ARG A 485 -8.13 15.50 16.54
N GLY A 486 -7.84 16.19 17.64
CA GLY A 486 -8.87 16.61 18.59
C GLY A 486 -9.90 17.57 17.99
N PRO A 487 -9.47 18.65 17.32
CA PRO A 487 -10.36 19.58 16.63
C PRO A 487 -11.28 18.89 15.62
N ILE A 488 -10.75 18.06 14.71
CA ILE A 488 -11.56 17.37 13.69
C ILE A 488 -12.58 16.42 14.33
N ILE A 489 -12.17 15.60 15.31
CA ILE A 489 -13.11 14.69 16.00
C ILE A 489 -14.29 15.48 16.58
N LYS A 490 -14.02 16.57 17.28
CA LYS A 490 -15.06 17.37 17.92
C LYS A 490 -15.99 18.05 16.92
N GLU A 491 -15.43 18.64 15.86
CA GLU A 491 -16.18 19.33 14.82
C GLU A 491 -17.10 18.36 14.07
N VAL A 492 -16.56 17.21 13.65
CA VAL A 492 -17.35 16.16 12.96
C VAL A 492 -18.41 15.58 13.87
N GLN A 493 -18.09 15.29 15.14
CA GLN A 493 -19.06 14.77 16.11
C GLN A 493 -20.27 15.69 16.26
N LEU A 494 -20.03 17.00 16.43
CA LEU A 494 -21.08 18.00 16.59
C LEU A 494 -21.92 18.15 15.31
N ALA A 495 -21.25 18.20 14.14
CA ALA A 495 -21.90 18.32 12.85
C ALA A 495 -22.82 17.13 12.55
N VAL A 496 -22.39 15.92 12.88
CA VAL A 496 -23.15 14.67 12.67
C VAL A 496 -24.35 14.62 13.63
N ASP A 497 -24.16 14.89 14.92
CA ASP A 497 -25.23 14.89 15.91
C ASP A 497 -26.33 15.91 15.52
N ASP A 498 -25.92 17.13 15.15
CA ASP A 498 -26.83 18.19 14.71
C ASP A 498 -27.58 17.80 13.41
N TRP A 499 -26.87 17.28 12.42
CA TRP A 499 -27.49 16.86 11.16
C TRP A 499 -28.51 15.74 11.35
N LEU A 500 -28.23 14.73 12.17
CA LEU A 500 -29.16 13.63 12.46
C LEU A 500 -30.40 14.13 13.19
N ARG A 501 -30.28 15.14 14.08
CA ARG A 501 -31.44 15.77 14.75
C ARG A 501 -32.38 16.47 13.78
N HIS A 502 -31.85 17.09 12.74
CA HIS A 502 -32.63 17.79 11.72
C HIS A 502 -33.16 16.88 10.61
N ASN A 503 -32.72 15.59 10.55
CA ASN A 503 -33.06 14.65 9.49
C ASN A 503 -33.44 13.28 10.06
N PRO A 504 -34.62 13.15 10.68
CA PRO A 504 -35.03 11.90 11.33
C PRO A 504 -35.19 10.71 10.36
N ASP A 505 -35.56 11.00 9.11
CA ASP A 505 -35.64 10.01 8.01
C ASP A 505 -34.25 9.39 7.72
N VAL A 506 -33.23 10.23 7.66
CA VAL A 506 -31.82 9.80 7.50
C VAL A 506 -31.35 9.01 8.71
N ALA A 507 -31.66 9.50 9.92
CA ALA A 507 -31.30 8.81 11.15
C ALA A 507 -31.88 7.37 11.17
N GLY A 508 -33.13 7.21 10.80
CA GLY A 508 -33.75 5.89 10.71
C GLY A 508 -33.06 4.97 9.69
N ALA A 509 -32.78 5.48 8.47
CA ALA A 509 -32.12 4.71 7.43
C ALA A 509 -30.67 4.33 7.83
N LEU A 510 -29.96 5.24 8.49
CA LEU A 510 -28.60 5.00 8.99
C LEU A 510 -28.60 3.93 10.10
N GLU A 511 -29.52 4.03 11.06
CA GLU A 511 -29.63 3.04 12.13
C GLU A 511 -29.94 1.64 11.59
N GLU A 512 -30.89 1.56 10.64
CA GLU A 512 -31.22 0.29 9.97
C GLU A 512 -29.99 -0.32 9.27
N LYS A 513 -29.21 0.52 8.57
CA LYS A 513 -27.96 0.09 7.92
C LYS A 513 -26.96 -0.41 8.95
N ILE A 514 -26.72 0.32 10.05
CA ILE A 514 -25.80 -0.08 11.11
C ILE A 514 -26.22 -1.42 11.73
N ILE A 515 -27.49 -1.58 12.06
CA ILE A 515 -28.02 -2.84 12.61
C ILE A 515 -27.84 -3.99 11.62
N LYS A 516 -28.05 -3.74 10.32
CA LYS A 516 -27.85 -4.73 9.26
C LYS A 516 -26.36 -5.11 9.15
N ASN A 517 -25.45 -4.14 9.20
CA ASN A 517 -24.00 -4.37 9.19
C ASN A 517 -23.58 -5.19 10.42
N GLN A 518 -24.07 -4.82 11.62
CA GLN A 518 -23.79 -5.53 12.86
C GLN A 518 -24.28 -6.99 12.79
N LYS A 519 -25.48 -7.23 12.27
CA LYS A 519 -25.98 -8.59 12.07
C LYS A 519 -25.12 -9.38 11.10
N ALA A 520 -24.78 -8.80 9.95
CA ALA A 520 -23.91 -9.46 8.95
C ALA A 520 -22.53 -9.79 9.55
N ARG A 521 -21.92 -8.86 10.28
CA ARG A 521 -20.64 -9.07 10.98
C ARG A 521 -20.76 -10.19 12.04
N ASN A 522 -21.82 -10.16 12.85
CA ASN A 522 -22.04 -11.15 13.90
C ASN A 522 -22.33 -12.54 13.31
N GLU A 523 -23.08 -12.62 12.19
CA GLU A 523 -23.29 -13.87 11.48
C GLU A 523 -21.98 -14.44 10.93
N ILE A 524 -21.17 -13.60 10.28
CA ILE A 524 -19.83 -14.00 9.77
C ILE A 524 -18.94 -14.48 10.95
N ASN A 525 -18.92 -13.73 12.04
CA ASN A 525 -18.13 -14.09 13.23
C ASN A 525 -18.65 -15.38 13.86
N SER A 526 -19.96 -15.55 13.98
CA SER A 526 -20.55 -16.77 14.58
C SER A 526 -20.28 -18.03 13.74
N VAL A 527 -20.33 -17.91 12.41
CA VAL A 527 -19.96 -18.99 11.47
C VAL A 527 -18.47 -19.32 11.63
N THR A 528 -17.62 -18.28 11.66
CA THR A 528 -16.18 -18.45 11.83
C THR A 528 -15.85 -19.07 13.20
N GLU A 529 -16.43 -18.57 14.30
CA GLU A 529 -16.24 -19.15 15.63
C GLU A 529 -16.73 -20.60 15.72
N LYS A 530 -17.87 -20.91 15.10
CA LYS A 530 -18.37 -22.28 15.06
C LYS A 530 -17.40 -23.20 14.33
N GLN A 531 -16.90 -22.76 13.17
CA GLN A 531 -15.89 -23.51 12.43
C GLN A 531 -14.58 -23.67 13.20
N ILE A 532 -14.12 -22.61 13.90
CA ILE A 532 -12.95 -22.68 14.79
C ILE A 532 -13.19 -23.72 15.89
N ARG A 533 -14.33 -23.68 16.59
CA ARG A 533 -14.66 -24.66 17.65
C ARG A 533 -14.78 -26.09 17.14
N GLU A 534 -15.36 -26.29 15.95
CA GLU A 534 -15.42 -27.60 15.30
C GLU A 534 -14.02 -28.07 14.87
N ALA A 535 -13.21 -27.17 14.35
CA ALA A 535 -11.81 -27.43 14.00
C ALA A 535 -10.97 -27.73 15.27
N GLU A 536 -11.12 -26.95 16.35
CA GLU A 536 -10.45 -27.22 17.64
C GLU A 536 -10.76 -28.62 18.17
N LYS A 537 -12.01 -29.05 18.10
CA LYS A 537 -12.39 -30.43 18.50
C LYS A 537 -11.71 -31.49 17.63
N SER A 538 -11.55 -31.22 16.33
CA SER A 538 -10.89 -32.14 15.40
C SER A 538 -9.37 -32.17 15.54
N VAL A 539 -8.75 -31.08 15.98
CA VAL A 539 -7.29 -30.89 16.12
C VAL A 539 -6.77 -31.26 17.49
N MET A 540 -7.63 -31.45 18.53
CA MET A 540 -7.22 -31.99 19.83
C MET A 540 -6.57 -33.38 19.73
N LEU A 541 -6.73 -34.09 18.60
CA LEU A 541 -5.90 -35.23 18.23
C LEU A 541 -4.61 -34.65 17.58
N LYS A 542 -3.49 -34.78 18.26
CA LYS A 542 -2.10 -34.42 17.88
C LYS A 542 -1.91 -34.22 16.37
N ILE A 543 -1.60 -33.00 15.92
CA ILE A 543 -1.30 -32.73 14.52
C ILE A 543 -0.09 -33.57 14.11
N LYS A 544 -0.32 -34.64 13.36
CA LYS A 544 0.72 -35.63 13.01
C LYS A 544 1.90 -35.00 12.24
N LYS A 545 1.64 -33.91 11.54
CA LYS A 545 2.59 -33.19 10.68
C LYS A 545 3.48 -32.21 11.44
N LEU A 546 3.10 -31.83 12.64
CA LEU A 546 3.89 -30.96 13.48
C LEU A 546 4.88 -31.80 14.31
N LYS A 547 6.15 -31.56 14.12
CA LYS A 547 7.22 -31.97 15.01
C LYS A 547 7.56 -30.78 15.90
N ASP A 548 6.80 -30.63 16.99
CA ASP A 548 6.85 -29.46 17.85
C ASP A 548 8.16 -29.30 18.61
N CYS A 549 8.44 -28.09 19.11
CA CYS A 549 9.53 -27.81 20.02
C CYS A 549 9.04 -27.73 21.47
N ARG A 550 9.98 -27.65 22.40
CA ARG A 550 9.67 -27.65 23.85
C ARG A 550 9.21 -26.28 24.36
N TYR A 551 9.87 -25.21 23.88
CA TYR A 551 9.60 -23.84 24.31
C TYR A 551 8.98 -23.04 23.19
N HIS A 552 7.95 -22.26 23.53
CA HIS A 552 7.21 -21.41 22.62
C HIS A 552 7.36 -19.94 23.00
N LEU A 553 6.99 -19.02 22.14
CA LEU A 553 7.12 -17.58 22.36
C LEU A 553 6.53 -17.12 23.70
N GLN A 554 5.47 -17.79 24.15
CA GLN A 554 4.78 -17.50 25.41
C GLN A 554 5.58 -17.94 26.67
N ASP A 555 6.65 -18.74 26.53
CA ASP A 555 7.52 -19.18 27.61
C ASP A 555 8.59 -18.12 28.01
N GLY A 556 8.42 -16.88 27.58
CA GLY A 556 9.30 -15.76 27.89
C GLY A 556 10.71 -15.91 27.27
N GLU A 557 11.76 -15.66 28.06
CA GLU A 557 13.14 -15.69 27.55
C GLU A 557 13.55 -17.02 26.91
N LYS A 558 13.02 -18.15 27.38
CA LYS A 558 13.30 -19.46 26.81
C LYS A 558 12.67 -19.66 25.44
N GLY A 559 11.55 -19.00 25.19
CA GLY A 559 10.81 -19.08 23.93
C GLY A 559 11.16 -17.98 22.92
N ALA A 560 11.94 -16.97 23.31
CA ALA A 560 12.28 -15.82 22.50
C ALA A 560 13.02 -16.15 21.18
N ASN A 561 13.58 -17.34 21.06
CA ASN A 561 14.23 -17.86 19.86
C ASN A 561 13.48 -19.04 19.25
N SER A 562 12.23 -19.28 19.65
CA SER A 562 11.41 -20.37 19.11
C SER A 562 11.14 -20.11 17.61
N MET A 563 11.19 -21.16 16.81
CA MET A 563 10.98 -21.07 15.38
C MET A 563 10.29 -22.30 14.82
N ILE A 564 9.50 -22.09 13.78
CA ILE A 564 8.86 -23.17 13.04
C ILE A 564 9.30 -23.14 11.57
N PHE A 565 9.79 -24.26 11.07
CA PHE A 565 10.13 -24.45 9.66
C PHE A 565 8.93 -25.09 8.95
N ILE A 566 8.45 -24.42 7.90
CA ILE A 566 7.39 -24.94 7.02
C ILE A 566 8.09 -25.57 5.81
N THR A 567 7.98 -26.89 5.67
CA THR A 567 8.65 -27.66 4.63
C THR A 567 7.64 -28.20 3.60
N GLU A 568 8.13 -28.50 2.39
CA GLU A 568 7.33 -28.98 1.28
C GLU A 568 6.68 -30.34 1.53
N GLY A 569 7.41 -31.25 2.22
CA GLY A 569 6.95 -32.62 2.46
C GLY A 569 7.79 -33.38 3.48
N ASP A 570 7.40 -34.63 3.70
CA ASP A 570 8.04 -35.50 4.72
C ASP A 570 9.50 -35.84 4.36
N SER A 571 9.88 -35.84 3.08
CA SER A 571 11.26 -36.08 2.65
C SER A 571 12.20 -34.97 3.09
N ALA A 572 11.83 -33.70 2.80
CA ALA A 572 12.58 -32.53 3.21
C ALA A 572 12.63 -32.41 4.75
N SER A 573 11.51 -32.63 5.41
CA SER A 573 11.43 -32.58 6.87
C SER A 573 12.24 -33.65 7.57
N GLY A 574 12.41 -34.83 6.96
CA GLY A 574 13.14 -35.96 7.56
C GLY A 574 14.58 -35.59 7.90
N SER A 575 15.29 -34.93 7.00
CA SER A 575 16.67 -34.46 7.21
C SER A 575 16.75 -33.40 8.32
N MET A 576 15.78 -32.48 8.36
CA MET A 576 15.71 -31.43 9.38
C MET A 576 15.34 -31.98 10.76
N VAL A 577 14.40 -32.92 10.85
CA VAL A 577 13.95 -33.51 12.12
C VAL A 577 15.13 -34.19 12.87
N GLY A 578 16.04 -34.84 12.13
CA GLY A 578 17.21 -35.47 12.70
C GLY A 578 18.28 -34.49 13.22
N SER A 579 18.26 -33.26 12.74
CA SER A 579 19.34 -32.27 12.98
C SER A 579 18.90 -31.11 13.88
N ARG A 580 17.60 -30.89 14.08
CA ARG A 580 17.04 -29.73 14.78
C ARG A 580 17.32 -29.71 16.28
N ASP A 581 17.31 -28.56 16.90
CA ASP A 581 17.18 -28.43 18.35
C ASP A 581 15.70 -28.54 18.77
N VAL A 582 15.40 -29.60 19.47
CA VAL A 582 14.04 -29.89 19.97
C VAL A 582 13.56 -28.85 21.00
N SER A 583 14.47 -28.06 21.56
CA SER A 583 14.12 -27.06 22.57
C SER A 583 13.34 -25.89 21.97
N TYR A 584 13.75 -25.40 20.79
CA TYR A 584 13.17 -24.19 20.20
C TYR A 584 12.89 -24.27 18.68
N GLN A 585 13.19 -25.42 18.03
CA GLN A 585 12.94 -25.60 16.59
C GLN A 585 11.81 -26.59 16.36
N ALA A 586 10.71 -26.13 15.81
CA ALA A 586 9.59 -26.93 15.33
C ALA A 586 9.63 -27.11 13.82
N ILE A 587 9.05 -28.19 13.30
CA ILE A 587 8.93 -28.45 11.87
C ILE A 587 7.51 -28.83 11.54
N PHE A 588 6.94 -28.17 10.52
CA PHE A 588 5.64 -28.49 9.95
C PHE A 588 5.80 -28.92 8.49
N SER A 589 5.38 -30.16 8.18
CA SER A 589 5.47 -30.71 6.82
C SER A 589 4.16 -30.54 6.09
N LEU A 590 4.18 -29.82 4.96
CA LEU A 590 3.05 -29.75 4.03
C LEU A 590 2.90 -31.07 3.25
N ARG A 591 1.75 -31.28 2.62
CA ARG A 591 1.52 -32.37 1.64
C ARG A 591 1.50 -31.82 0.22
N GLY A 592 2.67 -31.37 -0.27
CA GLY A 592 2.76 -30.74 -1.57
C GLY A 592 2.15 -29.32 -1.58
N LYS A 593 1.63 -28.88 -2.72
CA LYS A 593 1.13 -27.52 -2.92
C LYS A 593 -0.17 -27.27 -2.14
N PRO A 594 -0.19 -26.29 -1.20
CA PRO A 594 -1.43 -25.90 -0.55
C PRO A 594 -2.39 -25.23 -1.55
N GLU A 595 -3.67 -25.12 -1.18
CA GLU A 595 -4.67 -24.44 -2.00
C GLU A 595 -4.34 -22.95 -2.14
N ASN A 596 -4.55 -22.40 -3.35
CA ASN A 596 -4.47 -20.97 -3.55
C ASN A 596 -5.65 -20.27 -2.86
N MET A 597 -5.35 -19.49 -1.84
CA MET A 597 -6.36 -18.80 -1.02
C MET A 597 -6.79 -17.46 -1.58
N TYR A 598 -6.24 -17.00 -2.70
CA TYR A 598 -6.64 -15.74 -3.31
C TYR A 598 -8.13 -15.75 -3.71
N GLY A 599 -8.87 -14.73 -3.27
CA GLY A 599 -10.32 -14.63 -3.49
C GLY A 599 -11.19 -15.56 -2.63
N ARG A 600 -10.58 -16.30 -1.68
CA ARG A 600 -11.30 -17.14 -0.72
C ARG A 600 -11.60 -16.37 0.58
N LYS A 601 -12.67 -16.73 1.28
CA LYS A 601 -12.97 -16.17 2.60
C LYS A 601 -12.13 -16.87 3.69
N LYS A 602 -11.86 -16.19 4.81
CA LYS A 602 -11.12 -16.74 5.96
C LYS A 602 -11.70 -18.07 6.46
N SER A 603 -13.01 -18.28 6.34
CA SER A 603 -13.66 -19.55 6.68
C SER A 603 -13.12 -20.76 5.89
N ALA A 604 -12.68 -20.56 4.65
CA ALA A 604 -12.12 -21.62 3.81
C ALA A 604 -10.79 -22.20 4.37
N LEU A 605 -10.08 -21.45 5.22
CA LEU A 605 -8.90 -21.96 5.93
C LEU A 605 -9.23 -23.20 6.79
N PHE A 606 -10.42 -23.22 7.39
CA PHE A 606 -10.83 -24.30 8.29
C PHE A 606 -11.47 -25.49 7.54
N GLU A 607 -11.77 -25.32 6.26
CA GLU A 607 -12.21 -26.38 5.35
C GLU A 607 -11.01 -27.14 4.77
N ASN A 608 -9.89 -26.44 4.53
CA ASN A 608 -8.65 -27.04 4.03
C ASN A 608 -7.84 -27.63 5.18
N GLU A 609 -7.61 -28.96 5.16
CA GLU A 609 -6.91 -29.67 6.25
C GLU A 609 -5.48 -29.17 6.49
N GLU A 610 -4.74 -28.85 5.41
CA GLU A 610 -3.34 -28.40 5.50
C GLU A 610 -3.24 -27.02 6.14
N LEU A 611 -4.00 -26.05 5.62
CA LEU A 611 -3.98 -24.68 6.11
C LEU A 611 -4.61 -24.56 7.51
N LYS A 612 -5.64 -25.37 7.79
CA LYS A 612 -6.19 -25.51 9.13
C LYS A 612 -5.11 -25.97 10.12
N ASN A 613 -4.44 -27.07 9.82
CA ASN A 613 -3.40 -27.62 10.69
C ASN A 613 -2.24 -26.64 10.86
N LEU A 614 -1.84 -25.92 9.81
CA LEU A 614 -0.82 -24.88 9.89
C LEU A 614 -1.28 -23.72 10.78
N THR A 615 -2.50 -23.21 10.60
CA THR A 615 -3.07 -22.14 11.42
C THR A 615 -3.08 -22.49 12.92
N PHE A 616 -3.49 -23.73 13.25
CA PHE A 616 -3.47 -24.21 14.63
C PHE A 616 -2.05 -24.46 15.17
N SER A 617 -1.14 -24.91 14.30
CA SER A 617 0.27 -25.07 14.69
C SER A 617 0.93 -23.74 15.02
N LEU A 618 0.62 -22.68 14.27
CA LEU A 618 1.08 -21.32 14.54
C LEU A 618 0.41 -20.69 15.76
N GLY A 619 -0.80 -21.14 16.15
CA GLY A 619 -1.56 -20.56 17.24
C GLY A 619 -2.38 -19.31 16.89
N VAL A 620 -2.52 -19.00 15.60
CA VAL A 620 -3.11 -17.73 15.09
C VAL A 620 -4.55 -17.87 14.60
N GLN A 621 -5.31 -18.84 15.10
CA GLN A 621 -6.67 -19.10 14.64
C GLN A 621 -7.64 -17.95 14.94
N LYS A 622 -7.45 -17.20 16.01
CA LYS A 622 -8.27 -16.04 16.41
C LYS A 622 -7.59 -14.72 16.02
N ASP A 623 -6.41 -14.53 16.56
CA ASP A 623 -5.57 -13.34 16.41
C ASP A 623 -4.10 -13.76 16.46
N ILE A 624 -3.20 -12.79 16.30
CA ILE A 624 -1.75 -13.02 16.35
C ILE A 624 -1.20 -13.06 17.79
N GLU A 625 -1.98 -12.66 18.80
CA GLU A 625 -1.56 -12.71 20.21
C GLU A 625 -1.31 -14.15 20.67
N GLY A 626 -1.97 -15.11 20.01
CA GLY A 626 -1.78 -16.53 20.24
C GLY A 626 -0.55 -17.14 19.56
N LEU A 627 0.28 -16.37 18.88
CA LEU A 627 1.44 -16.86 18.13
C LEU A 627 2.40 -17.66 19.02
N ARG A 628 2.73 -18.86 18.56
CA ARG A 628 3.54 -19.83 19.35
C ARG A 628 5.05 -19.70 19.10
N TYR A 629 5.48 -19.16 17.96
CA TYR A 629 6.88 -19.13 17.56
C TYR A 629 7.32 -17.71 17.23
N ASP A 630 8.55 -17.34 17.65
CA ASP A 630 9.13 -16.04 17.32
C ASP A 630 9.38 -15.91 15.80
N LYS A 631 9.81 -17.01 15.14
CA LYS A 631 10.08 -17.01 13.71
C LYS A 631 9.29 -18.08 12.97
N ILE A 632 8.66 -17.67 11.88
CA ILE A 632 8.00 -18.54 10.90
C ILE A 632 8.90 -18.58 9.68
N ILE A 633 9.50 -19.73 9.40
CA ILE A 633 10.54 -19.88 8.38
C ILE A 633 10.00 -20.79 7.27
N ILE A 634 9.86 -20.23 6.06
CA ILE A 634 9.47 -20.98 4.87
C ILE A 634 10.73 -21.64 4.32
N ALA A 635 10.77 -22.98 4.39
CA ALA A 635 11.90 -23.82 3.97
C ALA A 635 11.44 -24.79 2.86
N THR A 636 11.47 -24.32 1.61
CA THR A 636 11.09 -25.07 0.42
C THR A 636 12.30 -25.39 -0.44
N ASP A 637 12.17 -26.39 -1.29
CA ASP A 637 13.20 -26.77 -2.25
C ASP A 637 13.52 -25.62 -3.22
N ALA A 638 14.74 -25.59 -3.76
CA ALA A 638 15.20 -24.57 -4.69
C ALA A 638 14.84 -24.96 -6.15
N ASP A 639 13.61 -25.40 -6.36
CA ASP A 639 13.06 -25.77 -7.67
C ASP A 639 11.71 -25.06 -7.93
N ASN A 640 11.13 -25.31 -9.10
CA ASN A 640 9.88 -24.66 -9.50
C ASN A 640 8.70 -25.00 -8.59
N ASP A 641 8.67 -26.20 -8.03
CA ASP A 641 7.59 -26.64 -7.14
C ASP A 641 7.74 -25.98 -5.76
N GLY A 642 8.95 -25.89 -5.24
CA GLY A 642 9.25 -25.19 -4.02
C GLY A 642 8.95 -23.69 -4.11
N TYR A 643 9.24 -23.04 -5.25
CA TYR A 643 8.83 -21.65 -5.48
C TYR A 643 7.30 -21.47 -5.51
N HIS A 644 6.57 -22.42 -6.11
CA HIS A 644 5.10 -22.41 -6.07
C HIS A 644 4.56 -22.53 -4.64
N ILE A 645 5.09 -23.46 -3.86
CA ILE A 645 4.68 -23.66 -2.46
C ILE A 645 4.97 -22.42 -1.64
N ARG A 646 6.15 -21.82 -1.81
CA ARG A 646 6.54 -20.56 -1.18
C ARG A 646 5.51 -19.46 -1.46
N ASN A 647 5.16 -19.26 -2.74
CA ASN A 647 4.19 -18.24 -3.14
C ASN A 647 2.78 -18.50 -2.57
N LEU A 648 2.35 -19.77 -2.50
CA LEU A 648 1.05 -20.13 -1.92
C LEU A 648 1.00 -19.90 -0.41
N VAL A 649 2.08 -20.24 0.31
CA VAL A 649 2.21 -19.96 1.76
C VAL A 649 2.30 -18.45 2.01
N MET A 650 3.03 -17.73 1.18
CA MET A 650 3.09 -16.25 1.24
C MET A 650 1.72 -15.62 1.03
N THR A 651 0.96 -16.11 0.03
CA THR A 651 -0.41 -15.64 -0.24
C THR A 651 -1.33 -15.87 0.96
N TYR A 652 -1.25 -17.03 1.59
CA TYR A 652 -1.99 -17.35 2.80
C TYR A 652 -1.64 -16.38 3.95
N LEU A 653 -0.36 -16.10 4.18
CA LEU A 653 0.09 -15.17 5.23
C LEU A 653 -0.33 -13.72 4.92
N LEU A 654 -0.15 -13.26 3.68
CA LEU A 654 -0.52 -11.91 3.25
C LEU A 654 -2.02 -11.64 3.33
N LEU A 655 -2.87 -12.62 3.02
CA LEU A 655 -4.32 -12.44 3.01
C LEU A 655 -4.97 -12.48 4.41
N TYR A 656 -4.42 -13.26 5.33
CA TYR A 656 -5.12 -13.55 6.59
C TYR A 656 -4.33 -13.21 7.83
N PHE A 657 -3.01 -13.03 7.71
CA PHE A 657 -2.06 -12.82 8.81
C PHE A 657 -0.96 -11.83 8.41
N GLU A 658 -1.32 -10.80 7.66
CA GLU A 658 -0.42 -9.73 7.20
C GLU A 658 0.38 -9.13 8.36
N GLU A 659 -0.23 -9.00 9.52
CA GLU A 659 0.39 -8.48 10.74
C GLU A 659 1.63 -9.27 11.16
N LEU A 660 1.70 -10.59 10.90
CA LEU A 660 2.90 -11.40 11.17
C LEU A 660 4.11 -10.98 10.31
N ILE A 661 3.84 -10.49 9.11
CA ILE A 661 4.89 -9.96 8.22
C ILE A 661 5.31 -8.56 8.66
N LEU A 662 4.33 -7.70 8.98
CA LEU A 662 4.58 -6.33 9.44
C LEU A 662 5.34 -6.29 10.77
N THR A 663 5.12 -7.27 11.65
CA THR A 663 5.81 -7.41 12.93
C THR A 663 7.14 -8.16 12.82
N GLY A 664 7.51 -8.64 11.62
CA GLY A 664 8.82 -9.21 11.35
C GLY A 664 9.01 -10.66 11.76
N HIS A 665 7.95 -11.45 11.84
CA HIS A 665 8.01 -12.86 12.22
C HIS A 665 8.25 -13.82 11.05
N VAL A 666 8.15 -13.38 9.78
CA VAL A 666 8.19 -14.27 8.60
C VAL A 666 9.51 -14.18 7.87
N TYR A 667 10.11 -15.34 7.58
CA TYR A 667 11.40 -15.48 6.92
C TYR A 667 11.37 -16.56 5.86
N ILE A 668 12.30 -16.47 4.90
CA ILE A 668 12.62 -17.51 3.92
C ILE A 668 14.00 -18.05 4.26
N LEU A 669 14.11 -19.38 4.35
CA LEU A 669 15.40 -20.06 4.50
C LEU A 669 16.11 -20.15 3.16
N GLU A 670 17.31 -19.62 3.08
CA GLU A 670 18.21 -19.83 1.94
C GLU A 670 19.10 -21.04 2.22
N THR A 671 19.03 -22.05 1.38
CA THR A 671 19.84 -23.27 1.46
C THR A 671 20.88 -23.30 0.34
N PRO A 672 22.03 -23.97 0.52
CA PRO A 672 23.05 -24.03 -0.52
C PRO A 672 22.56 -24.79 -1.76
N LEU A 673 22.89 -24.28 -2.93
CA LEU A 673 22.58 -24.92 -4.23
C LEU A 673 23.62 -25.95 -4.64
N PHE A 674 24.88 -25.77 -4.19
CA PHE A 674 25.99 -26.64 -4.56
C PHE A 674 26.86 -26.98 -3.36
N ARG A 675 27.41 -28.19 -3.38
CA ARG A 675 28.49 -28.61 -2.50
C ARG A 675 29.73 -28.91 -3.35
N VAL A 676 30.82 -28.20 -3.07
CA VAL A 676 32.16 -28.41 -3.67
C VAL A 676 33.03 -29.10 -2.64
N ARG A 677 33.49 -30.30 -2.90
CA ARG A 677 34.18 -31.12 -1.92
C ARG A 677 35.44 -31.79 -2.52
N ASN A 678 36.54 -31.80 -1.77
CA ASN A 678 37.65 -32.68 -2.02
C ASN A 678 38.01 -33.43 -0.71
N LYS A 679 39.12 -34.18 -0.71
CA LYS A 679 39.59 -34.97 0.47
C LYS A 679 39.92 -34.11 1.69
N GLN A 680 40.11 -32.81 1.54
CA GLN A 680 40.62 -31.92 2.57
C GLN A 680 39.55 -30.88 3.03
N LYS A 681 38.67 -30.45 2.12
CA LYS A 681 37.74 -29.34 2.36
C LYS A 681 36.38 -29.62 1.71
N THR A 682 35.30 -29.22 2.39
CA THR A 682 33.95 -29.15 1.85
C THR A 682 33.48 -27.71 1.96
N VAL A 683 32.94 -27.14 0.87
CA VAL A 683 32.38 -25.79 0.82
C VAL A 683 30.97 -25.88 0.23
N TYR A 684 30.05 -25.09 0.81
CA TYR A 684 28.69 -24.97 0.33
C TYR A 684 28.51 -23.63 -0.36
N CYS A 685 27.95 -23.65 -1.56
CA CYS A 685 27.82 -22.47 -2.42
C CYS A 685 26.34 -22.18 -2.69
N TYR A 686 25.95 -20.91 -2.52
CA TYR A 686 24.60 -20.41 -2.72
C TYR A 686 24.36 -19.80 -4.11
N SER A 687 25.39 -19.76 -4.96
CA SER A 687 25.30 -19.27 -6.34
C SER A 687 26.27 -20.02 -7.24
N GLU A 688 26.03 -19.97 -8.54
CA GLU A 688 26.93 -20.53 -9.55
C GLU A 688 28.31 -19.87 -9.54
N ALA A 689 28.33 -18.53 -9.39
CA ALA A 689 29.58 -17.78 -9.29
C ALA A 689 30.42 -18.20 -8.08
N SER A 690 29.80 -18.47 -6.92
CA SER A 690 30.48 -19.00 -5.74
C SER A 690 31.01 -20.40 -5.97
N ARG A 691 30.22 -21.27 -6.64
CA ARG A 691 30.65 -22.63 -7.05
C ARG A 691 31.91 -22.59 -7.93
N ASP A 692 31.90 -21.76 -8.97
CA ASP A 692 32.98 -21.67 -9.95
C ASP A 692 34.28 -21.11 -9.31
N LYS A 693 34.13 -20.13 -8.41
CA LYS A 693 35.23 -19.60 -7.62
C LYS A 693 35.89 -20.68 -6.73
N GLU A 694 35.11 -21.45 -6.00
CA GLU A 694 35.62 -22.51 -5.14
C GLU A 694 36.19 -23.68 -5.94
N LEU A 695 35.58 -24.02 -7.08
CA LEU A 695 36.07 -25.05 -7.98
C LEU A 695 37.44 -24.70 -8.56
N ALA A 696 37.68 -23.43 -8.91
CA ALA A 696 38.99 -22.95 -9.36
C ALA A 696 40.07 -23.05 -8.27
N ASN A 697 39.70 -22.89 -7.00
CA ASN A 697 40.58 -22.92 -5.86
C ASN A 697 40.87 -24.33 -5.30
N MET A 698 40.05 -25.33 -5.67
CA MET A 698 40.12 -26.68 -5.07
C MET A 698 40.49 -27.74 -6.11
N ARG A 699 41.73 -28.18 -6.14
CA ARG A 699 42.19 -29.26 -7.03
C ARG A 699 41.48 -30.58 -6.70
N GLY A 700 40.96 -31.24 -7.75
CA GLY A 700 40.30 -32.54 -7.63
C GLY A 700 38.98 -32.51 -6.85
N ALA A 701 38.29 -31.39 -6.90
CA ALA A 701 37.01 -31.22 -6.25
C ALA A 701 35.87 -31.88 -7.04
N GLU A 702 34.95 -32.49 -6.31
CA GLU A 702 33.67 -33.01 -6.79
C GLU A 702 32.59 -31.97 -6.49
N VAL A 703 31.72 -31.73 -7.46
CA VAL A 703 30.57 -30.82 -7.32
C VAL A 703 29.29 -31.65 -7.23
N THR A 704 28.52 -31.42 -6.16
CA THR A 704 27.15 -31.95 -6.02
C THR A 704 26.18 -30.78 -6.11
N ARG A 705 25.18 -30.83 -6.98
CA ARG A 705 24.06 -29.88 -7.03
C ARG A 705 22.93 -30.43 -6.17
N PHE A 706 22.43 -29.65 -5.24
CA PHE A 706 21.22 -29.95 -4.47
C PHE A 706 20.01 -29.44 -5.23
N LYS A 707 19.03 -30.30 -5.48
CA LYS A 707 17.76 -29.94 -6.08
C LYS A 707 16.67 -29.74 -5.02
N GLY A 708 16.78 -30.48 -3.91
CA GLY A 708 15.86 -30.39 -2.82
C GLY A 708 16.53 -30.57 -1.45
N LEU A 709 15.85 -30.11 -0.41
CA LEU A 709 16.32 -30.17 0.99
C LEU A 709 16.56 -31.62 1.46
N GLY A 710 15.82 -32.57 0.91
CA GLY A 710 15.97 -34.00 1.24
C GLY A 710 17.26 -34.62 0.74
N GLU A 711 18.00 -33.98 -0.18
CA GLU A 711 19.27 -34.44 -0.71
C GLU A 711 20.44 -34.10 0.20
N ILE A 712 20.24 -33.17 1.16
CA ILE A 712 21.24 -32.80 2.16
C ILE A 712 21.19 -33.80 3.30
N ASN A 713 22.35 -34.41 3.61
CA ASN A 713 22.42 -35.37 4.71
C ASN A 713 22.04 -34.72 6.06
N PRO A 714 21.34 -35.41 6.94
CA PRO A 714 21.00 -34.90 8.27
C PRO A 714 22.21 -34.38 9.05
N SER A 715 23.36 -35.02 8.96
CA SER A 715 24.59 -34.60 9.60
C SER A 715 25.18 -33.28 9.06
N GLU A 716 24.85 -32.94 7.81
CA GLU A 716 25.25 -31.68 7.16
C GLU A 716 24.19 -30.60 7.35
N PHE A 717 22.91 -31.00 7.44
CA PHE A 717 21.77 -30.07 7.48
C PHE A 717 21.78 -29.15 8.70
N GLY A 718 22.27 -29.64 9.84
CA GLY A 718 22.37 -28.88 11.08
C GLY A 718 23.08 -27.54 10.91
N GLN A 719 24.12 -27.46 10.06
CA GLN A 719 24.86 -26.22 9.85
C GLN A 719 24.06 -25.13 9.12
N PHE A 720 22.90 -25.46 8.51
CA PHE A 720 22.05 -24.50 7.79
C PHE A 720 20.81 -24.05 8.56
N ILE A 721 20.50 -24.70 9.68
CA ILE A 721 19.35 -24.37 10.52
C ILE A 721 19.72 -23.85 11.91
N PHE A 722 20.99 -23.82 12.27
CA PHE A 722 21.47 -23.20 13.49
C PHE A 722 22.01 -21.79 13.23
N PRO A 723 21.83 -20.85 14.19
CA PRO A 723 22.46 -19.54 14.10
C PRO A 723 23.98 -19.67 13.96
N ARG A 724 24.59 -18.77 13.19
CA ARG A 724 26.05 -18.69 13.05
C ARG A 724 26.70 -18.43 14.41
N LYS A 725 27.73 -19.19 14.75
CA LYS A 725 28.52 -18.97 15.97
C LYS A 725 29.47 -17.80 15.78
N GLU A 726 29.77 -17.10 16.87
CA GLU A 726 30.70 -16.00 16.88
C GLU A 726 32.10 -16.46 16.42
N GLY A 727 32.64 -15.80 15.37
CA GLY A 727 33.94 -16.19 14.77
C GLY A 727 33.88 -17.18 13.59
N GLU A 728 32.70 -17.70 13.24
CA GLU A 728 32.55 -18.50 12.00
C GLU A 728 32.44 -17.62 10.76
N SER A 729 32.86 -18.17 9.61
CA SER A 729 32.80 -17.50 8.30
C SER A 729 31.35 -17.21 7.85
N GLU A 730 31.16 -16.21 6.98
CA GLU A 730 29.83 -15.76 6.52
C GLU A 730 29.04 -16.80 5.74
N ASP A 731 29.68 -17.82 5.21
CA ASP A 731 29.09 -18.95 4.50
C ASP A 731 28.52 -20.04 5.42
N LYS A 732 28.67 -19.87 6.75
CA LYS A 732 28.16 -20.83 7.75
C LYS A 732 26.99 -20.28 8.54
N GLY A 733 26.15 -21.17 9.03
CA GLY A 733 24.98 -20.87 9.81
C GLY A 733 23.72 -20.69 8.97
N MET A 734 22.63 -20.41 9.66
CA MET A 734 21.30 -20.22 9.05
C MET A 734 21.23 -18.88 8.32
N HIS A 735 20.90 -18.94 7.03
CA HIS A 735 20.68 -17.77 6.20
C HIS A 735 19.18 -17.52 6.07
N LEU A 736 18.71 -16.44 6.68
CA LEU A 736 17.28 -16.04 6.68
C LEU A 736 17.12 -14.71 5.94
N THR A 737 16.27 -14.74 4.92
CA THR A 737 15.80 -13.53 4.25
C THR A 737 14.47 -13.11 4.87
N PRO A 738 14.38 -11.94 5.54
CA PRO A 738 13.13 -11.45 6.11
C PRO A 738 12.13 -11.10 4.99
N VAL A 739 10.88 -11.49 5.18
CA VAL A 739 9.78 -11.05 4.32
C VAL A 739 9.33 -9.68 4.78
N THR A 740 9.31 -8.71 3.87
CA THR A 740 8.91 -7.33 4.16
C THR A 740 7.89 -6.82 3.16
N ILE A 741 6.96 -5.98 3.63
CA ILE A 741 6.00 -5.28 2.79
C ILE A 741 6.48 -3.83 2.64
N GLN A 742 6.79 -3.42 1.41
CA GLN A 742 7.22 -2.05 1.13
C GLN A 742 6.03 -1.07 1.07
N SER A 743 4.87 -1.53 0.58
CA SER A 743 3.64 -0.77 0.49
C SER A 743 2.43 -1.69 0.64
N LEU A 744 1.59 -1.42 1.63
CA LEU A 744 0.33 -2.15 1.85
C LEU A 744 -0.65 -2.00 0.68
N LYS A 745 -0.62 -0.85 0.01
CA LYS A 745 -1.50 -0.55 -1.13
C LYS A 745 -1.25 -1.48 -2.32
N ASN A 746 0.00 -1.87 -2.54
CA ASN A 746 0.38 -2.69 -3.69
C ASN A 746 0.13 -4.19 -3.46
N VAL A 747 -0.09 -4.62 -2.21
CA VAL A 747 -0.31 -6.05 -1.90
C VAL A 747 -1.51 -6.65 -2.64
N PRO A 748 -2.69 -6.00 -2.71
CA PRO A 748 -3.82 -6.53 -3.46
C PRO A 748 -3.53 -6.69 -4.97
N GLU A 749 -2.91 -5.69 -5.59
CA GLU A 749 -2.56 -5.72 -7.02
C GLU A 749 -1.55 -6.81 -7.34
N VAL A 750 -0.49 -6.93 -6.52
CA VAL A 750 0.52 -7.99 -6.66
C VAL A 750 -0.11 -9.37 -6.49
N LEU A 751 -1.00 -9.54 -5.51
CA LEU A 751 -1.69 -10.80 -5.31
C LEU A 751 -2.67 -11.10 -6.45
N GLU A 752 -3.38 -10.12 -6.98
CA GLU A 752 -4.26 -10.29 -8.13
C GLU A 752 -3.46 -10.67 -9.37
N PHE A 753 -2.37 -9.98 -9.64
CA PHE A 753 -1.50 -10.26 -10.78
C PHE A 753 -0.93 -11.67 -10.71
N TYR A 754 -0.29 -12.07 -9.61
CA TYR A 754 0.40 -13.37 -9.51
C TYR A 754 -0.51 -14.54 -9.14
N MET A 755 -1.56 -14.33 -8.35
CA MET A 755 -2.40 -15.38 -7.77
C MET A 755 -3.84 -15.37 -8.30
N GLY A 756 -4.25 -14.29 -8.99
CA GLY A 756 -5.56 -14.13 -9.60
C GLY A 756 -5.75 -14.92 -10.91
N LYS A 757 -6.78 -14.59 -11.69
CA LYS A 757 -7.17 -15.31 -12.92
C LYS A 757 -6.63 -14.72 -14.21
N ASN A 758 -5.83 -13.67 -14.18
CA ASN A 758 -5.31 -12.92 -15.34
C ASN A 758 -4.15 -13.63 -16.07
N THR A 759 -4.36 -14.86 -16.50
CA THR A 759 -3.36 -15.70 -17.20
C THR A 759 -2.74 -15.03 -18.44
N PRO A 760 -3.46 -14.26 -19.28
CA PRO A 760 -2.86 -13.62 -20.45
C PRO A 760 -1.76 -12.63 -20.10
N GLU A 761 -2.00 -11.72 -19.16
CA GLU A 761 -1.03 -10.69 -18.75
C GLU A 761 0.22 -11.30 -18.12
N ARG A 762 0.05 -12.34 -17.26
CA ARG A 762 1.19 -13.08 -16.70
C ARG A 762 2.02 -13.78 -17.77
N ARG A 763 1.38 -14.34 -18.78
CA ARG A 763 2.09 -14.97 -19.90
C ARG A 763 2.92 -13.93 -20.66
N ASP A 764 2.32 -12.79 -20.94
CA ASP A 764 2.99 -11.72 -21.69
C ASP A 764 4.15 -11.13 -20.85
N PHE A 765 3.96 -10.94 -19.54
CA PHE A 765 5.03 -10.58 -18.60
C PHE A 765 6.20 -11.58 -18.63
N ILE A 766 5.91 -12.88 -18.56
CA ILE A 766 6.95 -13.93 -18.62
C ILE A 766 7.69 -13.88 -19.95
N VAL A 767 6.98 -13.74 -21.07
CA VAL A 767 7.59 -13.68 -22.41
C VAL A 767 8.52 -12.48 -22.53
N HIS A 768 8.11 -11.29 -22.06
CA HIS A 768 8.94 -10.09 -22.11
C HIS A 768 10.21 -10.21 -21.26
N HIS A 769 10.11 -10.79 -20.06
CA HIS A 769 11.27 -10.94 -19.17
C HIS A 769 12.21 -12.06 -19.59
N LEU A 770 11.70 -13.15 -20.18
CA LEU A 770 12.54 -14.19 -20.77
C LEU A 770 13.31 -13.70 -22.00
N ALA A 771 12.71 -12.84 -22.82
CA ALA A 771 13.40 -12.27 -23.98
C ALA A 771 14.58 -11.37 -23.57
N SER A 772 14.44 -10.62 -22.46
CA SER A 772 15.52 -9.75 -21.94
C SER A 772 16.69 -10.51 -21.31
N GLU A 773 16.49 -11.74 -20.82
CA GLU A 773 17.57 -12.58 -20.29
C GLU A 773 18.32 -13.36 -21.39
N ILE A 774 17.71 -13.56 -22.55
CA ILE A 774 18.36 -14.24 -23.69
C ILE A 774 19.24 -13.27 -24.49
N ASP A 775 18.91 -11.97 -24.44
CA ASP A 775 19.65 -10.93 -25.15
C ASP A 775 20.77 -10.28 -24.29
N ALA A 776 20.94 -10.69 -23.04
CA ALA A 776 21.98 -10.26 -22.10
C ALA A 776 23.06 -11.34 -21.90
#